data_f7e0af9676b870b2fe7c0b961820a02f
#
_entry.id   f7e0af9676b870b2fe7c0b961820a02f
#
_cell.length_a   1.000
_cell.length_b   1.000
_cell.length_c   1.000
_cell.angle_alpha   90.00
_cell.angle_beta   90.00
_cell.angle_gamma   90.00
#
_symmetry.space_group_name_H-M   'P 1'
#
loop_
_entity.id
_entity.type
_entity.pdbx_description
1 polymer ?
#
loop_
_entity_poly.entity_id
_entity_poly.type
_entity_poly.pdbx_seq_one_letter_code
_entity_poly.pdbx_strand_id
1 'polypeptide(L)'
;MKKNYFITAALLGFVPLLLSANEIKSIDTKVNTVMKVRVAKKGTDNIIIGSDYNGVILATDYNGDILWRTKIADGTMNHDIWCADIDGDGKQEIFVANANGSLTCLDISGEKKWFFTPYDSVHRTPMYSVCVVKRDNKPYVVCGDFSTNCYYLDALNGKIVQTLSSKDYSNAKVFKTDKKYNSLHVANFLRPIPVDSGNDLLLIHGSNNHMQSSGEFYVMEPLTNKVLSSVVKPLKQKGTVGDVRVVDPDGDGTYEVIFGSSVLNENEFGRIEFSNNYTNAKLYSYPIQQKNIGRVSYRVNQPFILYGKSGYDYGVLSSNAMVFFSSEGYSKQIKDKLLTTFAYNDMCQDDKGNIILASCQDGGSCIHIINTGKSSWKYDYEELMPKGNIKRIMDYTEVIRKELNNFKKPVWQREPVCVTGFEKNNIDDSKVIINNKSLKLYDFVWNRGHCQIPDWRKPLYDNNIYQKKRDRRYKYDYNEQQLYEFFTNAFNNETGISTWGGHGNDPLFYQKELMERIADYGYENGKKSTIYIYPEMNNTDKDFGFVMENHIYPLVEYLETVSSKIAFRAKNVFWQGQVYTKDWEPIVSGKYAFTVIPILEETTDKTQDLSIAGRMGLWAAGSVDGWGVRCSRDDPSFDRSRQFSSQKLSNHVLRKTIYSLACGAKYIHNTVDSQNALLDYHASLAYELLAKEALFVPKRNEILSFSPVHISMVNPQESYLHEAEDNKWWVYFDKDKEENRPMVFSHMNASWLGGTLTPWDFSTYASGVVDRRQNTIPPYPNGMVLITPVQSKVLRENNSVRGNLADNLHPFYKSILKEYITDGVDYLSADGKERYRADEFYKQVKKDIEEGAKKLPVLVKGEKTGWVVAQVTPTHLRLTLVDGGYLSPMDRKVKVSLNNLSVKKVIDILDGTSYDINNDSFDVTVPCGMFKFIDIELQKPFM
;
A
#
# COMPACT_ATOMS: atom_id res chain seq x y z
N MET A 1 -9.57 -34.43 -3.67
CA MET A 1 -11.01 -34.12 -3.74
C MET A 1 -11.13 -32.58 -3.70
N LYS A 2 -11.37 -32.01 -4.85
CA LYS A 2 -11.57 -30.55 -5.00
C LYS A 2 -13.03 -30.27 -4.61
N LYS A 3 -13.26 -29.64 -3.47
CA LYS A 3 -14.53 -28.96 -3.21
C LYS A 3 -14.46 -27.60 -3.89
N ASN A 4 -15.05 -27.49 -5.03
CA ASN A 4 -15.35 -26.22 -5.70
C ASN A 4 -16.37 -25.48 -4.83
N TYR A 5 -15.94 -24.41 -4.21
CA TYR A 5 -16.87 -23.41 -3.72
C TYR A 5 -17.32 -22.57 -4.92
N PHE A 6 -18.35 -23.05 -5.58
CA PHE A 6 -19.13 -22.21 -6.46
C PHE A 6 -19.90 -21.23 -5.60
N ILE A 7 -19.48 -19.97 -5.56
CA ILE A 7 -20.39 -18.87 -5.29
C ILE A 7 -21.11 -18.64 -6.63
N THR A 8 -22.06 -19.51 -6.93
CA THR A 8 -23.03 -19.28 -7.98
C THR A 8 -23.79 -18.02 -7.61
N ALA A 9 -23.98 -17.17 -8.57
CA ALA A 9 -24.85 -15.99 -8.52
C ALA A 9 -26.30 -16.40 -8.15
N ALA A 10 -26.50 -16.72 -6.89
CA ALA A 10 -27.82 -16.89 -6.29
C ALA A 10 -28.25 -15.58 -5.61
N LEU A 11 -28.09 -14.46 -6.31
CA LEU A 11 -28.63 -13.17 -5.95
C LEU A 11 -29.91 -12.84 -6.73
N LEU A 12 -30.61 -13.85 -7.21
CA LEU A 12 -31.93 -13.68 -7.82
C LEU A 12 -32.88 -14.75 -7.28
N GLY A 13 -33.48 -14.42 -6.16
CA GLY A 13 -34.53 -15.23 -5.56
C GLY A 13 -34.93 -14.70 -4.20
N PHE A 14 -35.49 -13.49 -4.14
CA PHE A 14 -36.17 -13.00 -2.95
C PHE A 14 -37.40 -13.86 -2.68
N VAL A 15 -37.26 -14.80 -1.74
CA VAL A 15 -38.39 -15.27 -0.95
C VAL A 15 -38.21 -14.63 0.42
N PRO A 16 -39.14 -13.83 0.93
CA PRO A 16 -39.04 -13.28 2.27
C PRO A 16 -39.38 -14.38 3.27
N LEU A 17 -38.36 -15.10 3.73
CA LEU A 17 -38.46 -15.82 4.99
C LEU A 17 -38.28 -14.77 6.09
N LEU A 18 -39.37 -14.38 6.70
CA LEU A 18 -39.46 -13.65 7.96
C LEU A 18 -38.85 -14.54 9.10
N LEU A 19 -37.54 -14.58 9.14
CA LEU A 19 -36.82 -14.86 10.37
C LEU A 19 -36.30 -13.51 10.85
N SER A 20 -36.77 -13.06 12.00
CA SER A 20 -36.24 -11.89 12.68
C SER A 20 -34.78 -12.15 13.02
N ALA A 21 -33.91 -11.87 12.11
CA ALA A 21 -32.47 -11.90 12.34
C ALA A 21 -32.17 -10.88 13.43
N ASN A 22 -31.60 -11.31 14.53
CA ASN A 22 -30.96 -10.44 15.50
C ASN A 22 -29.70 -9.88 14.86
N GLU A 23 -29.89 -8.88 14.05
CA GLU A 23 -28.84 -8.27 13.24
C GLU A 23 -27.76 -7.65 14.12
N ILE A 24 -26.49 -7.90 13.77
CA ILE A 24 -25.35 -7.17 14.36
C ILE A 24 -25.60 -5.68 14.18
N LYS A 25 -25.52 -4.94 15.25
CA LYS A 25 -25.70 -3.51 15.20
C LYS A 25 -24.52 -2.87 14.48
N SER A 26 -24.80 -2.17 13.39
CA SER A 26 -23.81 -1.46 12.59
C SER A 26 -24.07 0.02 12.62
N ILE A 27 -23.05 0.79 12.98
CA ILE A 27 -23.10 2.24 13.11
C ILE A 27 -22.32 2.81 11.93
N ASP A 28 -23.02 3.45 10.99
CA ASP A 28 -22.37 4.18 9.91
C ASP A 28 -21.85 5.52 10.43
N THR A 29 -20.57 5.59 10.63
CA THR A 29 -19.91 6.78 11.16
C THR A 29 -19.86 7.93 10.16
N LYS A 30 -20.16 7.69 8.88
CA LYS A 30 -20.11 8.67 7.79
C LYS A 30 -18.78 9.43 7.71
N VAL A 31 -17.71 8.78 8.13
CA VAL A 31 -16.34 9.25 7.98
C VAL A 31 -15.58 8.31 7.06
N ASN A 32 -14.30 8.53 6.89
CA ASN A 32 -13.41 7.62 6.20
C ASN A 32 -13.37 6.24 6.89
N THR A 33 -12.66 5.32 6.28
CA THR A 33 -12.45 3.99 6.87
C THR A 33 -11.99 4.10 8.32
N VAL A 34 -12.76 3.50 9.23
CA VAL A 34 -12.43 3.45 10.66
C VAL A 34 -11.35 2.41 10.88
N MET A 35 -10.19 2.85 11.32
CA MET A 35 -8.99 2.02 11.46
C MET A 35 -8.84 1.42 12.84
N LYS A 36 -9.31 2.12 13.89
CA LYS A 36 -9.19 1.67 15.28
C LYS A 36 -10.47 1.93 16.05
N VAL A 37 -10.72 1.05 17.03
CA VAL A 37 -11.82 1.18 17.98
C VAL A 37 -11.33 0.91 19.40
N ARG A 38 -11.86 1.68 20.33
CA ARG A 38 -11.67 1.48 21.79
C ARG A 38 -13.00 1.74 22.49
N VAL A 39 -13.08 1.35 23.74
CA VAL A 39 -14.21 1.68 24.62
C VAL A 39 -13.69 2.60 25.71
N ALA A 40 -14.42 3.68 25.98
CA ALA A 40 -14.14 4.59 27.06
C ALA A 40 -15.34 4.67 28.02
N LYS A 41 -15.06 4.89 29.30
CA LYS A 41 -16.08 5.08 30.34
C LYS A 41 -16.46 6.56 30.50
N LYS A 42 -17.76 6.81 30.56
CA LYS A 42 -18.36 8.11 30.87
C LYS A 42 -19.26 7.94 32.10
N GLY A 43 -18.64 7.91 33.27
CA GLY A 43 -19.32 7.51 34.51
C GLY A 43 -19.63 6.02 34.48
N THR A 44 -20.91 5.67 34.57
CA THR A 44 -21.41 4.28 34.48
C THR A 44 -21.57 3.77 33.05
N ASP A 45 -21.58 4.65 32.08
CA ASP A 45 -21.86 4.33 30.68
C ASP A 45 -20.57 4.12 29.89
N ASN A 46 -20.62 3.23 28.93
CA ASN A 46 -19.59 3.05 27.92
C ASN A 46 -19.94 3.82 26.66
N ILE A 47 -18.90 4.43 26.06
CA ILE A 47 -18.96 4.98 24.69
C ILE A 47 -17.88 4.33 23.82
N ILE A 48 -18.14 4.27 22.53
CA ILE A 48 -17.20 3.70 21.56
C ILE A 48 -16.39 4.84 20.93
N ILE A 49 -15.08 4.73 21.01
CA ILE A 49 -14.14 5.66 20.40
C ILE A 49 -13.65 5.03 19.10
N GLY A 50 -13.84 5.71 17.98
CA GLY A 50 -13.33 5.32 16.68
C GLY A 50 -12.26 6.28 16.17
N SER A 51 -11.29 5.78 15.43
CA SER A 51 -10.32 6.57 14.69
C SER A 51 -10.41 6.27 13.21
N ASP A 52 -10.57 7.29 12.41
CA ASP A 52 -10.56 7.12 10.97
C ASP A 52 -9.15 7.22 10.38
N TYR A 53 -9.08 6.94 9.08
CA TYR A 53 -7.85 6.96 8.31
C TYR A 53 -7.21 8.36 8.16
N ASN A 54 -7.97 9.43 8.29
CA ASN A 54 -7.52 10.81 8.12
C ASN A 54 -7.15 11.51 9.44
N GLY A 55 -7.10 10.76 10.54
CA GLY A 55 -6.73 11.31 11.85
C GLY A 55 -7.87 11.95 12.60
N VAL A 56 -9.13 11.65 12.24
CA VAL A 56 -10.31 12.05 13.02
C VAL A 56 -10.58 11.02 14.09
N ILE A 57 -10.76 11.49 15.32
CA ILE A 57 -11.33 10.71 16.42
C ILE A 57 -12.82 11.03 16.51
N LEU A 58 -13.63 10.00 16.72
CA LEU A 58 -15.06 10.16 16.94
C LEU A 58 -15.51 9.34 18.14
N ALA A 59 -16.58 9.77 18.77
CA ALA A 59 -17.27 8.98 19.76
C ALA A 59 -18.71 8.69 19.34
N THR A 60 -19.15 7.49 19.64
CA THR A 60 -20.55 7.08 19.46
C THR A 60 -21.05 6.37 20.72
N ASP A 61 -22.34 6.48 20.97
CA ASP A 61 -22.99 5.63 21.95
C ASP A 61 -23.32 4.26 21.36
N TYR A 62 -23.81 3.35 22.20
CA TYR A 62 -24.27 2.03 21.78
C TYR A 62 -25.61 2.08 21.01
N ASN A 63 -26.29 3.24 20.97
CA ASN A 63 -27.50 3.43 20.17
C ASN A 63 -27.20 3.84 18.72
N GLY A 64 -25.94 4.25 18.45
CA GLY A 64 -25.48 4.64 17.14
C GLY A 64 -25.45 6.14 16.91
N ASP A 65 -25.72 6.92 17.96
CA ASP A 65 -25.62 8.37 17.88
C ASP A 65 -24.15 8.80 17.93
N ILE A 66 -23.77 9.64 16.99
CA ILE A 66 -22.44 10.24 16.99
C ILE A 66 -22.44 11.38 18.01
N LEU A 67 -21.68 11.21 19.06
CA LEU A 67 -21.62 12.18 20.15
C LEU A 67 -20.76 13.39 19.77
N TRP A 68 -19.61 13.14 19.18
CA TRP A 68 -18.68 14.18 18.72
C TRP A 68 -17.66 13.65 17.70
N ARG A 69 -16.95 14.58 17.06
CA ARG A 69 -15.79 14.31 16.19
C ARG A 69 -14.72 15.35 16.44
N THR A 70 -13.47 14.93 16.57
CA THR A 70 -12.33 15.82 16.76
C THR A 70 -11.22 15.45 15.78
N LYS A 71 -10.76 16.40 15.01
CA LYS A 71 -9.64 16.24 14.11
C LYS A 71 -8.34 16.46 14.87
N ILE A 72 -7.47 15.44 14.89
CA ILE A 72 -6.18 15.49 15.57
C ILE A 72 -5.15 16.20 14.70
N ALA A 73 -5.04 15.75 13.44
CA ALA A 73 -4.12 16.35 12.47
C ALA A 73 -4.63 16.11 11.04
N ASP A 74 -4.11 16.89 10.09
CA ASP A 74 -4.45 16.75 8.67
C ASP A 74 -3.64 15.66 7.99
N GLY A 75 -4.33 14.72 7.36
CA GLY A 75 -3.74 13.72 6.48
C GLY A 75 -2.79 12.73 7.16
N THR A 76 -2.89 12.57 8.49
CA THR A 76 -2.05 11.62 9.25
C THR A 76 -2.89 10.73 10.14
N MET A 77 -2.56 9.43 10.12
CA MET A 77 -3.27 8.41 10.91
C MET A 77 -2.94 8.49 12.39
N ASN A 78 -3.90 8.07 13.20
CA ASN A 78 -3.68 7.81 14.61
C ASN A 78 -3.18 6.37 14.78
N HIS A 79 -1.98 6.21 15.33
CA HIS A 79 -1.32 4.92 15.46
C HIS A 79 -1.83 4.11 16.65
N ASP A 80 -2.06 4.74 17.78
CA ASP A 80 -2.61 4.10 18.96
C ASP A 80 -3.55 5.03 19.73
N ILE A 81 -4.49 4.42 20.44
CA ILE A 81 -5.46 5.12 21.29
C ILE A 81 -5.51 4.40 22.63
N TRP A 82 -5.46 5.15 23.71
CA TRP A 82 -5.63 4.66 25.05
C TRP A 82 -6.66 5.49 25.80
N CYS A 83 -7.48 4.85 26.61
CA CYS A 83 -8.50 5.49 27.44
C CYS A 83 -8.21 5.21 28.91
N ALA A 84 -8.13 6.24 29.75
CA ALA A 84 -7.89 6.11 31.18
C ALA A 84 -8.44 7.32 31.93
N ASP A 85 -9.00 7.08 33.12
CA ASP A 85 -9.37 8.12 34.08
C ASP A 85 -8.12 8.55 34.86
N ILE A 86 -7.68 9.80 34.65
CA ILE A 86 -6.44 10.33 35.21
C ILE A 86 -6.65 11.29 36.39
N ASP A 87 -7.88 11.74 36.59
CA ASP A 87 -8.21 12.68 37.69
C ASP A 87 -9.21 12.13 38.69
N GLY A 88 -9.74 10.93 38.45
CA GLY A 88 -10.63 10.21 39.38
C GLY A 88 -12.08 10.67 39.33
N ASP A 89 -12.49 11.35 38.26
CA ASP A 89 -13.88 11.86 38.14
C ASP A 89 -14.84 10.79 37.54
N GLY A 90 -14.35 9.59 37.23
CA GLY A 90 -15.09 8.50 36.65
C GLY A 90 -15.28 8.60 35.14
N LYS A 91 -14.66 9.58 34.49
CA LYS A 91 -14.66 9.73 33.03
C LYS A 91 -13.24 9.54 32.51
N GLN A 92 -13.12 8.76 31.46
CA GLN A 92 -11.81 8.48 30.90
C GLN A 92 -11.40 9.53 29.86
N GLU A 93 -10.18 10.05 29.99
CA GLU A 93 -9.52 10.76 28.93
C GLU A 93 -9.07 9.83 27.81
N ILE A 94 -8.94 10.41 26.60
CA ILE A 94 -8.57 9.70 25.39
C ILE A 94 -7.23 10.24 24.92
N PHE A 95 -6.22 9.37 24.92
CA PHE A 95 -4.86 9.67 24.49
C PHE A 95 -4.64 9.14 23.08
N VAL A 96 -4.20 10.01 22.17
CA VAL A 96 -4.10 9.69 20.73
C VAL A 96 -2.66 9.91 20.27
N ALA A 97 -1.96 8.83 19.94
CA ALA A 97 -0.66 8.86 19.30
C ALA A 97 -0.81 8.98 17.78
N ASN A 98 -0.23 10.01 17.17
CA ASN A 98 -0.44 10.33 15.76
C ASN A 98 0.84 10.21 14.93
N ALA A 99 0.71 9.85 13.66
CA ALA A 99 1.81 9.71 12.71
C ALA A 99 2.58 11.03 12.45
N ASN A 100 2.02 12.18 12.81
CA ASN A 100 2.73 13.47 12.72
C ASN A 100 3.73 13.72 13.88
N GLY A 101 3.94 12.73 14.75
CA GLY A 101 4.86 12.84 15.89
C GLY A 101 4.25 13.47 17.14
N SER A 102 2.93 13.57 17.21
CA SER A 102 2.25 14.15 18.36
C SER A 102 1.49 13.14 19.21
N LEU A 103 1.29 13.51 20.46
CA LEU A 103 0.33 12.90 21.38
C LEU A 103 -0.69 13.97 21.77
N THR A 104 -1.97 13.66 21.64
CA THR A 104 -3.07 14.56 22.05
C THR A 104 -3.87 13.88 23.15
N CYS A 105 -4.18 14.61 24.20
CA CYS A 105 -5.14 14.24 25.22
C CYS A 105 -6.46 14.95 24.97
N LEU A 106 -7.54 14.17 24.83
CA LEU A 106 -8.91 14.68 24.77
C LEU A 106 -9.64 14.29 26.06
N ASP A 107 -10.59 15.12 26.47
CA ASP A 107 -11.56 14.70 27.46
C ASP A 107 -12.64 13.80 26.83
N ILE A 108 -13.55 13.29 27.64
CA ILE A 108 -14.64 12.40 27.19
C ILE A 108 -15.64 13.11 26.27
N SER A 109 -15.68 14.43 26.21
CA SER A 109 -16.48 15.23 25.29
C SER A 109 -15.80 15.49 23.95
N GLY A 110 -14.53 15.06 23.79
CA GLY A 110 -13.73 15.26 22.60
C GLY A 110 -12.99 16.59 22.55
N GLU A 111 -12.96 17.36 23.64
CA GLU A 111 -12.21 18.59 23.72
C GLU A 111 -10.74 18.32 24.06
N LYS A 112 -9.83 19.08 23.44
CA LYS A 112 -8.38 18.94 23.67
C LYS A 112 -7.98 19.53 25.01
N LYS A 113 -7.51 18.68 25.92
CA LYS A 113 -6.97 19.12 27.23
C LYS A 113 -5.53 19.61 27.10
N TRP A 114 -4.69 18.83 26.41
CA TRP A 114 -3.29 19.20 26.15
C TRP A 114 -2.73 18.45 24.93
N PHE A 115 -1.58 18.92 24.48
CA PHE A 115 -0.86 18.43 23.31
C PHE A 115 0.63 18.31 23.63
N PHE A 116 1.26 17.26 23.15
CA PHE A 116 2.67 17.00 23.30
C PHE A 116 3.30 16.61 21.96
N THR A 117 4.48 17.12 21.69
CA THR A 117 5.39 16.65 20.66
C THR A 117 6.83 16.94 21.09
N PRO A 118 7.76 15.99 20.96
CA PRO A 118 9.17 16.22 21.25
C PRO A 118 9.92 16.88 20.09
N TYR A 119 9.23 17.16 18.97
CA TYR A 119 9.83 17.57 17.71
C TYR A 119 9.49 19.00 17.34
N ASP A 120 10.41 19.61 16.58
CA ASP A 120 10.13 20.86 15.88
C ASP A 120 9.19 20.65 14.68
N SER A 121 8.90 21.70 13.93
CA SER A 121 8.00 21.63 12.78
C SER A 121 8.57 20.91 11.57
N VAL A 122 9.88 20.66 11.54
CA VAL A 122 10.62 20.19 10.36
C VAL A 122 10.96 18.69 10.46
N HIS A 123 11.40 18.24 11.63
CA HIS A 123 11.87 16.87 11.85
C HIS A 123 10.93 16.14 12.80
N ARG A 124 9.91 15.51 12.28
CA ARG A 124 8.92 14.77 13.08
C ARG A 124 9.00 13.31 12.82
N THR A 125 9.15 12.53 13.87
CA THR A 125 9.00 11.08 13.80
C THR A 125 7.65 10.66 14.38
N PRO A 126 7.00 9.65 13.80
CA PRO A 126 5.68 9.22 14.26
C PRO A 126 5.65 8.84 15.73
N MET A 127 4.59 9.23 16.42
CA MET A 127 4.25 8.68 17.71
C MET A 127 3.49 7.37 17.49
N TYR A 128 4.02 6.26 18.05
CA TYR A 128 3.56 4.92 17.72
C TYR A 128 2.61 4.30 18.70
N SER A 129 2.88 4.48 19.98
CA SER A 129 2.16 3.79 21.04
C SER A 129 1.93 4.68 22.22
N VAL A 130 0.89 4.39 22.99
CA VAL A 130 0.54 5.13 24.19
C VAL A 130 -0.16 4.24 25.20
N CYS A 131 0.12 4.47 26.48
CA CYS A 131 -0.68 3.96 27.61
C CYS A 131 -0.59 4.90 28.81
N VAL A 132 -1.35 4.62 29.85
CA VAL A 132 -1.25 5.28 31.15
C VAL A 132 -0.83 4.24 32.19
N VAL A 133 0.17 4.57 32.99
CA VAL A 133 0.63 3.76 34.13
C VAL A 133 0.52 4.55 35.40
N LYS A 134 0.25 3.88 36.52
CA LYS A 134 0.24 4.48 37.86
C LYS A 134 1.54 4.17 38.58
N ARG A 135 2.08 5.16 39.29
CA ARG A 135 3.15 4.98 40.26
C ARG A 135 2.84 5.82 41.49
N ASP A 136 2.77 5.18 42.67
CA ASP A 136 2.43 5.80 43.92
C ASP A 136 1.10 6.62 43.87
N ASN A 137 0.08 6.01 43.27
CA ASN A 137 -1.25 6.58 42.98
C ASN A 137 -1.22 7.76 41.95
N LYS A 138 -0.09 8.11 41.39
CA LYS A 138 0.01 9.18 40.38
C LYS A 138 0.00 8.58 38.99
N PRO A 139 -0.88 9.05 38.06
CA PRO A 139 -0.90 8.60 36.68
C PRO A 139 0.17 9.30 35.84
N TYR A 140 0.83 8.54 35.00
CA TYR A 140 1.76 9.00 33.99
C TYR A 140 1.35 8.47 32.61
N VAL A 141 1.36 9.33 31.62
CA VAL A 141 1.21 8.90 30.23
C VAL A 141 2.56 8.46 29.71
N VAL A 142 2.62 7.28 29.13
CA VAL A 142 3.82 6.77 28.47
C VAL A 142 3.53 6.68 26.98
N CYS A 143 4.36 7.33 26.15
CA CYS A 143 4.25 7.23 24.70
C CYS A 143 5.61 6.93 24.08
N GLY A 144 5.59 6.15 23.00
CA GLY A 144 6.78 5.73 22.26
C GLY A 144 6.81 6.27 20.84
N ASP A 145 7.96 6.78 20.41
CA ASP A 145 8.16 7.29 19.06
C ASP A 145 8.93 6.29 18.17
N PHE A 146 8.96 6.58 16.88
CA PHE A 146 9.69 5.78 15.92
C PHE A 146 11.22 5.96 15.99
N SER A 147 11.70 7.02 16.62
CA SER A 147 13.11 7.24 16.92
C SER A 147 13.63 6.46 18.13
N THR A 148 12.83 5.48 18.60
CA THR A 148 13.19 4.54 19.67
C THR A 148 13.21 5.13 21.08
N ASN A 149 12.53 6.27 21.27
CA ASN A 149 12.36 6.87 22.59
C ASN A 149 10.97 6.61 23.15
N CYS A 150 10.89 6.52 24.46
CA CYS A 150 9.64 6.56 25.23
C CYS A 150 9.68 7.77 26.15
N TYR A 151 8.56 8.45 26.29
CA TYR A 151 8.40 9.62 27.12
C TYR A 151 7.39 9.34 28.21
N TYR A 152 7.79 9.56 29.45
CA TYR A 152 6.87 9.63 30.59
C TYR A 152 6.41 11.06 30.75
N LEU A 153 5.13 11.29 30.68
CA LEU A 153 4.51 12.60 30.79
C LEU A 153 3.64 12.65 32.05
N ASP A 154 3.59 13.79 32.69
CA ASP A 154 2.59 14.07 33.70
C ASP A 154 1.20 14.02 33.03
N ALA A 155 0.32 13.15 33.49
CA ALA A 155 -0.93 12.85 32.81
C ALA A 155 -1.88 14.04 32.73
N LEU A 156 -1.83 14.96 33.71
CA LEU A 156 -2.75 16.11 33.78
C LEU A 156 -2.38 17.24 32.82
N ASN A 157 -1.08 17.39 32.47
CA ASN A 157 -0.64 18.56 31.72
C ASN A 157 0.30 18.25 30.53
N GLY A 158 0.65 16.97 30.29
CA GLY A 158 1.48 16.54 29.16
C GLY A 158 2.96 16.93 29.25
N LYS A 159 3.45 17.40 30.41
CA LYS A 159 4.86 17.76 30.57
C LYS A 159 5.74 16.54 30.72
N ILE A 160 6.92 16.55 30.08
CA ILE A 160 7.90 15.48 30.20
C ILE A 160 8.38 15.38 31.66
N VAL A 161 8.28 14.18 32.21
CA VAL A 161 8.86 13.81 33.51
C VAL A 161 10.18 13.07 33.29
N GLN A 162 10.21 12.16 32.31
CA GLN A 162 11.38 11.38 31.99
C GLN A 162 11.36 10.94 30.54
N THR A 163 12.53 10.83 29.94
CA THR A 163 12.72 10.21 28.63
C THR A 163 13.54 8.92 28.80
N LEU A 164 13.07 7.85 28.15
CA LEU A 164 13.70 6.53 28.14
C LEU A 164 14.08 6.20 26.72
N SER A 165 15.34 5.89 26.46
CA SER A 165 15.78 5.36 25.18
C SER A 165 15.66 3.83 25.17
N SER A 166 15.44 3.24 24.01
CA SER A 166 15.48 1.78 23.88
C SER A 166 16.82 1.16 24.30
N LYS A 167 17.89 1.93 24.28
CA LYS A 167 19.22 1.53 24.78
C LYS A 167 19.23 1.27 26.28
N ASP A 168 18.32 1.88 27.01
CA ASP A 168 18.28 1.78 28.48
C ASP A 168 17.62 0.49 28.97
N TYR A 169 16.81 -0.17 28.13
CA TYR A 169 16.09 -1.38 28.51
C TYR A 169 16.28 -2.58 27.56
N SER A 170 16.65 -2.34 26.31
CA SER A 170 16.73 -3.41 25.32
C SER A 170 18.03 -4.21 25.46
N ASN A 171 17.90 -5.52 25.61
CA ASN A 171 19.00 -6.47 25.60
C ASN A 171 19.31 -7.02 24.20
N ALA A 172 18.88 -6.34 23.17
CA ALA A 172 18.94 -6.83 21.80
C ALA A 172 20.36 -7.20 21.32
N LYS A 173 20.82 -8.35 21.69
CA LYS A 173 21.98 -9.04 21.09
C LYS A 173 21.64 -9.64 19.72
N VAL A 174 20.89 -8.93 18.92
CA VAL A 174 19.88 -9.66 18.23
C VAL A 174 20.22 -10.13 16.83
N PHE A 175 20.94 -9.45 16.00
CA PHE A 175 21.13 -9.98 14.64
C PHE A 175 22.55 -9.76 14.13
N LYS A 176 23.15 -10.85 13.64
CA LYS A 176 24.52 -10.89 13.09
C LYS A 176 24.75 -10.03 11.84
N THR A 177 23.70 -9.57 11.22
CA THR A 177 23.74 -8.97 9.89
C THR A 177 23.78 -7.46 9.88
N ASP A 178 23.34 -6.79 10.95
CA ASP A 178 23.37 -5.32 11.00
C ASP A 178 23.74 -4.81 12.40
N LYS A 179 25.02 -4.67 12.61
CA LYS A 179 25.59 -4.31 13.93
C LYS A 179 25.22 -2.90 14.39
N LYS A 180 24.83 -2.01 13.49
CA LYS A 180 24.57 -0.60 13.77
C LYS A 180 23.20 -0.36 14.42
N TYR A 181 22.19 -1.17 14.09
CA TYR A 181 20.78 -0.99 14.49
C TYR A 181 20.26 -2.09 15.41
N ASN A 182 21.09 -3.05 15.78
CA ASN A 182 20.71 -4.21 16.58
C ASN A 182 20.16 -3.91 17.98
N SER A 183 20.38 -2.72 18.49
CA SER A 183 19.98 -2.31 19.83
C SER A 183 18.84 -1.30 19.86
N LEU A 184 18.31 -0.91 18.72
CA LEU A 184 17.29 0.13 18.64
C LEU A 184 15.91 -0.50 18.44
N HIS A 185 15.09 -0.49 19.48
CA HIS A 185 13.71 -0.97 19.44
C HIS A 185 12.72 0.19 19.44
N VAL A 186 11.84 0.20 18.46
CA VAL A 186 10.63 1.01 18.51
C VAL A 186 9.65 0.34 19.45
N ALA A 187 9.11 1.07 20.42
CA ALA A 187 8.06 0.60 21.30
C ALA A 187 6.74 0.52 20.52
N ASN A 188 6.45 -0.66 19.97
CA ASN A 188 5.27 -0.87 19.14
C ASN A 188 3.98 -0.88 19.96
N PHE A 189 4.06 -1.41 21.17
CA PHE A 189 2.95 -1.47 22.11
C PHE A 189 3.46 -1.16 23.51
N LEU A 190 2.73 -0.30 24.20
CA LEU A 190 2.89 0.04 25.60
C LEU A 190 1.59 -0.33 26.32
N ARG A 191 1.68 -1.12 27.37
CA ARG A 191 0.50 -1.56 28.13
C ARG A 191 0.79 -1.54 29.64
N PRO A 192 -0.11 -1.06 30.48
CA PRO A 192 0.03 -1.20 31.92
C PRO A 192 -0.26 -2.65 32.34
N ILE A 193 0.48 -3.14 33.34
CA ILE A 193 0.16 -4.36 34.04
C ILE A 193 -0.20 -3.94 35.48
N PRO A 194 -1.47 -3.99 35.89
CA PRO A 194 -1.87 -3.65 37.25
C PRO A 194 -1.23 -4.61 38.25
N VAL A 195 -0.66 -4.07 39.35
CA VAL A 195 -0.09 -4.88 40.45
C VAL A 195 -0.87 -4.65 41.71
N ASP A 196 -1.22 -3.41 41.97
CA ASP A 196 -2.08 -2.99 43.08
C ASP A 196 -2.88 -1.74 42.71
N SER A 197 -3.67 -1.22 43.60
CA SER A 197 -4.53 -0.05 43.30
C SER A 197 -3.76 1.23 42.94
N GLY A 198 -2.50 1.32 43.32
CA GLY A 198 -1.67 2.53 43.15
C GLY A 198 -0.47 2.35 42.25
N ASN A 199 -0.16 1.13 41.84
CA ASN A 199 1.05 0.84 41.08
C ASN A 199 0.79 -0.14 39.92
N ASP A 200 1.35 0.19 38.79
CA ASP A 200 1.41 -0.66 37.58
C ASP A 200 2.86 -0.99 37.24
N LEU A 201 3.06 -2.09 36.55
CA LEU A 201 4.27 -2.31 35.74
C LEU A 201 4.01 -1.86 34.32
N LEU A 202 5.08 -1.57 33.58
CA LEU A 202 5.00 -1.23 32.18
C LEU A 202 5.44 -2.42 31.32
N LEU A 203 4.53 -2.89 30.47
CA LEU A 203 4.88 -3.80 29.37
C LEU A 203 5.26 -3.00 28.14
N ILE A 204 6.43 -3.30 27.58
CA ILE A 204 6.87 -2.80 26.28
C ILE A 204 7.01 -3.98 25.33
N HIS A 205 6.32 -3.96 24.22
CA HIS A 205 6.69 -4.76 23.05
C HIS A 205 7.51 -3.89 22.11
N GLY A 206 8.79 -4.20 21.95
CA GLY A 206 9.72 -3.50 21.09
C GLY A 206 10.23 -4.36 19.96
N SER A 207 10.43 -3.80 18.79
CA SER A 207 11.14 -4.45 17.68
C SER A 207 12.01 -3.44 16.94
N ASN A 208 13.07 -3.93 16.31
CA ASN A 208 13.93 -3.06 15.51
C ASN A 208 13.33 -2.69 14.16
N ASN A 209 12.09 -3.05 13.93
CA ASN A 209 11.39 -2.78 12.68
C ASN A 209 12.07 -3.32 11.41
N HIS A 210 13.09 -4.12 11.59
CA HIS A 210 13.77 -4.79 10.50
C HIS A 210 13.04 -6.07 10.12
N MET A 211 13.14 -6.46 8.87
CA MET A 211 12.46 -7.64 8.31
C MET A 211 12.68 -8.96 9.06
N GLN A 212 13.53 -8.97 10.05
CA GLN A 212 13.93 -10.21 10.73
C GLN A 212 13.51 -10.29 12.21
N SER A 213 12.88 -9.25 12.75
CA SER A 213 12.54 -9.19 14.17
C SER A 213 11.04 -9.27 14.41
N SER A 214 10.61 -10.30 15.16
CA SER A 214 9.26 -10.34 15.74
C SER A 214 9.16 -9.55 17.05
N GLY A 215 10.28 -9.03 17.52
CA GLY A 215 10.36 -8.21 18.71
C GLY A 215 10.56 -8.99 20.01
N GLU A 216 10.64 -8.24 21.07
CA GLU A 216 10.84 -8.70 22.45
C GLU A 216 9.86 -7.98 23.35
N PHE A 217 9.38 -8.69 24.35
CA PHE A 217 8.51 -8.15 25.40
C PHE A 217 9.36 -7.88 26.63
N TYR A 218 9.24 -6.69 27.18
CA TYR A 218 9.90 -6.27 28.42
C TYR A 218 8.85 -5.90 29.44
N VAL A 219 9.03 -6.38 30.67
CA VAL A 219 8.26 -5.95 31.85
C VAL A 219 9.18 -5.15 32.75
N MET A 220 8.80 -3.92 33.07
CA MET A 220 9.64 -3.04 33.84
C MET A 220 8.86 -2.18 34.86
N GLU A 221 9.58 -1.71 35.86
CA GLU A 221 9.06 -0.75 36.83
C GLU A 221 9.06 0.65 36.20
N PRO A 222 7.90 1.33 36.13
CA PRO A 222 7.84 2.69 35.58
C PRO A 222 8.76 3.66 36.34
N LEU A 223 9.37 4.60 35.61
CA LEU A 223 10.27 5.65 36.11
C LEU A 223 11.61 5.16 36.70
N THR A 224 11.77 3.90 37.02
CA THR A 224 13.03 3.35 37.57
C THR A 224 13.95 2.78 36.51
N ASN A 225 13.45 2.52 35.31
CA ASN A 225 14.11 1.83 34.21
C ASN A 225 14.58 0.41 34.56
N LYS A 226 14.08 -0.17 35.63
CA LYS A 226 14.43 -1.53 36.06
C LYS A 226 13.59 -2.54 35.28
N VAL A 227 14.24 -3.32 34.44
CA VAL A 227 13.63 -4.47 33.74
C VAL A 227 13.52 -5.63 34.72
N LEU A 228 12.32 -6.14 34.92
CA LEU A 228 12.06 -7.31 35.78
C LEU A 228 12.21 -8.61 34.99
N SER A 229 11.65 -8.67 33.80
CA SER A 229 11.77 -9.81 32.90
C SER A 229 11.71 -9.37 31.43
N SER A 230 12.25 -10.23 30.57
CA SER A 230 12.08 -10.09 29.13
C SER A 230 11.84 -11.43 28.45
N VAL A 231 11.09 -11.40 27.36
CA VAL A 231 10.79 -12.58 26.55
C VAL A 231 11.01 -12.27 25.08
N VAL A 232 11.97 -12.95 24.49
CA VAL A 232 12.23 -12.89 23.05
C VAL A 232 11.29 -13.85 22.34
N LYS A 233 10.53 -13.35 21.37
CA LYS A 233 9.79 -14.22 20.49
C LYS A 233 10.74 -14.93 19.55
N PRO A 234 10.82 -16.28 19.55
CA PRO A 234 11.70 -17.01 18.67
C PRO A 234 11.36 -16.75 17.22
N LEU A 235 12.35 -16.33 16.42
CA LEU A 235 12.23 -16.13 14.98
C LEU A 235 12.16 -17.47 14.26
N LYS A 236 10.99 -17.99 14.04
CA LYS A 236 10.82 -19.04 13.03
C LYS A 236 10.71 -18.43 11.62
N GLN A 237 10.13 -17.26 11.50
CA GLN A 237 9.93 -16.51 10.26
C GLN A 237 9.81 -15.00 10.55
N LYS A 238 10.01 -14.19 9.54
CA LYS A 238 9.76 -12.74 9.56
C LYS A 238 8.30 -12.49 9.95
N GLY A 239 8.06 -11.82 11.07
CA GLY A 239 6.71 -11.64 11.58
C GLY A 239 6.49 -10.27 12.22
N THR A 240 5.23 -9.94 12.41
CA THR A 240 4.76 -8.71 12.99
C THR A 240 3.70 -8.98 14.03
N VAL A 241 3.83 -8.38 15.21
CA VAL A 241 2.78 -8.41 16.25
C VAL A 241 1.71 -7.39 15.84
N GLY A 242 0.46 -7.84 15.79
CA GLY A 242 -0.67 -7.02 15.36
C GLY A 242 -1.32 -6.24 16.49
N ASP A 243 -1.44 -6.86 17.67
CA ASP A 243 -1.91 -6.21 18.90
C ASP A 243 -1.43 -6.98 20.14
N VAL A 244 -1.42 -6.30 21.27
CA VAL A 244 -1.01 -6.83 22.57
C VAL A 244 -2.01 -6.40 23.64
N ARG A 245 -2.48 -7.36 24.47
CA ARG A 245 -3.37 -7.09 25.59
C ARG A 245 -2.84 -7.71 26.87
N VAL A 246 -3.06 -7.00 27.95
CA VAL A 246 -2.83 -7.48 29.32
C VAL A 246 -4.19 -7.89 29.89
N VAL A 247 -4.33 -9.11 30.34
CA VAL A 247 -5.58 -9.72 30.80
C VAL A 247 -5.37 -10.54 32.06
N ASP A 248 -6.38 -10.62 32.88
CA ASP A 248 -6.49 -11.53 34.03
C ASP A 248 -7.78 -12.36 33.82
N PRO A 249 -7.69 -13.45 33.01
CA PRO A 249 -8.90 -14.10 32.54
C PRO A 249 -9.54 -15.03 33.58
N ASP A 250 -8.80 -15.47 34.59
CA ASP A 250 -9.28 -16.34 35.68
C ASP A 250 -9.53 -15.59 36.98
N GLY A 251 -9.13 -14.32 37.05
CA GLY A 251 -9.38 -13.44 38.17
C GLY A 251 -8.50 -13.73 39.37
N ASP A 252 -7.32 -14.34 39.17
CA ASP A 252 -6.40 -14.69 40.26
C ASP A 252 -5.50 -13.51 40.71
N GLY A 253 -5.57 -12.37 39.98
CA GLY A 253 -4.79 -11.17 40.23
C GLY A 253 -3.42 -11.20 39.57
N THR A 254 -3.06 -12.26 38.85
CA THR A 254 -1.83 -12.34 38.05
C THR A 254 -2.15 -12.15 36.58
N TYR A 255 -1.76 -11.00 36.06
CA TYR A 255 -2.05 -10.68 34.66
C TYR A 255 -1.16 -11.45 33.68
N GLU A 256 -1.77 -11.90 32.63
CA GLU A 256 -1.11 -12.49 31.46
C GLU A 256 -1.02 -11.48 30.32
N VAL A 257 -0.10 -11.72 29.37
CA VAL A 257 -0.04 -11.00 28.12
C VAL A 257 -0.48 -11.92 26.98
N ILE A 258 -1.47 -11.49 26.22
CA ILE A 258 -1.89 -12.16 25.00
C ILE A 258 -1.61 -11.28 23.79
N PHE A 259 -1.20 -11.90 22.67
CA PHE A 259 -0.93 -11.17 21.44
C PHE A 259 -1.24 -12.01 20.20
N GLY A 260 -1.52 -11.31 19.11
CA GLY A 260 -1.62 -11.92 17.80
C GLY A 260 -0.45 -11.49 16.91
N SER A 261 0.05 -12.39 16.09
CA SER A 261 1.09 -12.04 15.13
C SER A 261 0.89 -12.73 13.78
N SER A 262 1.46 -12.13 12.73
CA SER A 262 1.46 -12.72 11.40
C SER A 262 2.86 -12.80 10.83
N VAL A 263 3.10 -13.85 10.07
CA VAL A 263 4.25 -14.04 9.22
C VAL A 263 3.78 -14.34 7.80
N LEU A 264 4.69 -14.36 6.84
CA LEU A 264 4.32 -14.46 5.40
C LEU A 264 3.34 -15.60 5.07
N ASN A 265 3.43 -16.73 5.76
CA ASN A 265 2.63 -17.92 5.47
C ASN A 265 1.89 -18.51 6.70
N GLU A 266 1.95 -17.85 7.83
CA GLU A 266 1.41 -18.36 9.07
C GLU A 266 1.06 -17.21 10.01
N ASN A 267 -0.10 -17.32 10.66
CA ASN A 267 -0.47 -16.45 11.77
C ASN A 267 -0.26 -17.18 13.10
N GLU A 268 -0.28 -16.45 14.18
CA GLU A 268 -0.01 -17.01 15.49
C GLU A 268 -0.79 -16.23 16.55
N PHE A 269 -1.35 -16.97 17.50
CA PHE A 269 -1.74 -16.46 18.80
C PHE A 269 -0.61 -16.75 19.78
N GLY A 270 -0.25 -15.81 20.62
CA GLY A 270 0.78 -15.96 21.64
C GLY A 270 0.26 -15.58 23.02
N ARG A 271 0.79 -16.25 24.05
CA ARG A 271 0.49 -15.99 25.45
C ARG A 271 1.77 -15.99 26.26
N ILE A 272 1.90 -15.04 27.18
CA ILE A 272 2.99 -14.95 28.14
C ILE A 272 2.38 -15.04 29.54
N GLU A 273 2.76 -16.07 30.28
CA GLU A 273 2.46 -16.23 31.71
C GLU A 273 3.61 -15.72 32.56
N PHE A 274 3.29 -15.10 33.64
CA PHE A 274 4.28 -14.61 34.60
C PHE A 274 4.23 -15.36 35.92
N SER A 275 5.37 -15.39 36.61
CA SER A 275 5.49 -15.92 37.99
C SER A 275 6.52 -15.12 38.77
N ASN A 276 6.60 -15.34 40.07
CA ASN A 276 7.52 -14.67 40.97
C ASN A 276 7.49 -13.14 40.83
N ASN A 277 6.31 -12.54 40.96
CA ASN A 277 6.11 -11.10 40.83
C ASN A 277 6.69 -10.55 39.50
N TYR A 278 6.32 -11.17 38.38
CA TYR A 278 6.72 -10.80 37.03
C TYR A 278 8.22 -10.89 36.70
N THR A 279 9.02 -11.52 37.56
CA THR A 279 10.45 -11.72 37.25
C THR A 279 10.73 -12.90 36.35
N ASN A 280 9.79 -13.85 36.25
CA ASN A 280 9.85 -14.98 35.33
C ASN A 280 8.70 -14.91 34.33
N ALA A 281 9.03 -15.14 33.08
CA ALA A 281 8.06 -15.10 31.99
C ALA A 281 8.17 -16.37 31.13
N LYS A 282 7.03 -16.96 30.75
CA LYS A 282 6.96 -18.14 29.89
C LYS A 282 6.06 -17.90 28.70
N LEU A 283 6.63 -18.06 27.52
CA LEU A 283 5.93 -17.86 26.25
C LEU A 283 5.33 -19.17 25.73
N TYR A 284 4.06 -19.09 25.39
CA TYR A 284 3.32 -20.12 24.65
C TYR A 284 2.94 -19.61 23.28
N SER A 285 3.05 -20.47 22.27
CA SER A 285 2.80 -20.12 20.87
C SER A 285 1.82 -21.12 20.25
N TYR A 286 0.77 -20.59 19.63
CA TYR A 286 -0.33 -21.32 19.00
C TYR A 286 -0.37 -20.97 17.50
N PRO A 287 0.24 -21.79 16.62
CA PRO A 287 0.31 -21.48 15.21
C PRO A 287 -1.04 -21.62 14.51
N ILE A 288 -1.35 -20.67 13.64
CA ILE A 288 -2.56 -20.64 12.82
C ILE A 288 -2.15 -20.73 11.34
N GLN A 289 -2.25 -21.92 10.76
CA GLN A 289 -1.88 -22.12 9.36
C GLN A 289 -2.88 -21.46 8.42
N GLN A 290 -2.40 -20.72 7.42
CA GLN A 290 -3.23 -20.01 6.45
C GLN A 290 -4.23 -20.88 5.71
N LYS A 291 -3.89 -22.14 5.43
CA LYS A 291 -4.83 -23.09 4.84
C LYS A 291 -6.13 -23.27 5.63
N ASN A 292 -6.12 -22.90 6.92
CA ASN A 292 -7.27 -23.04 7.81
C ASN A 292 -8.15 -21.79 7.87
N ILE A 293 -7.61 -20.62 7.54
CA ILE A 293 -8.29 -19.33 7.65
C ILE A 293 -8.34 -18.51 6.35
N GLY A 294 -7.73 -19.03 5.27
CA GLY A 294 -7.60 -18.27 4.03
C GLY A 294 -6.51 -17.17 4.10
N ARG A 295 -6.28 -16.56 2.97
CA ARG A 295 -5.29 -15.49 2.81
C ARG A 295 -5.99 -14.15 2.69
N VAL A 296 -6.37 -13.50 3.78
CA VAL A 296 -7.15 -12.28 3.65
C VAL A 296 -6.35 -11.01 3.95
N SER A 297 -5.62 -10.97 5.05
CA SER A 297 -4.75 -9.84 5.39
C SER A 297 -3.67 -10.29 6.36
N TYR A 298 -2.56 -9.57 6.39
CA TYR A 298 -1.43 -9.99 7.20
C TYR A 298 -1.38 -9.37 8.59
N ARG A 299 -2.11 -8.28 8.85
CA ARG A 299 -1.66 -7.43 9.93
C ARG A 299 -2.69 -7.12 10.98
N VAL A 300 -3.86 -7.65 10.81
CA VAL A 300 -4.90 -7.55 11.81
C VAL A 300 -4.94 -8.86 12.58
N ASN A 301 -4.41 -8.84 13.78
CA ASN A 301 -4.36 -9.98 14.69
C ASN A 301 -4.63 -9.50 16.11
N GLN A 302 -5.90 -9.25 16.42
CA GLN A 302 -6.35 -8.76 17.72
C GLN A 302 -6.69 -9.93 18.63
N PRO A 303 -5.92 -10.14 19.71
CA PRO A 303 -6.24 -11.16 20.70
C PRO A 303 -7.42 -10.70 21.59
N PHE A 304 -8.18 -11.65 22.08
CA PHE A 304 -9.29 -11.40 22.99
C PHE A 304 -9.61 -12.62 23.86
N ILE A 305 -10.44 -12.42 24.88
CA ILE A 305 -10.96 -13.49 25.73
C ILE A 305 -12.45 -13.68 25.46
N LEU A 306 -12.86 -14.90 25.21
CA LEU A 306 -14.26 -15.25 25.12
C LEU A 306 -14.71 -15.96 26.40
N TYR A 307 -15.48 -15.28 27.23
CA TYR A 307 -16.04 -15.87 28.44
C TYR A 307 -17.24 -16.75 28.13
N GLY A 308 -17.26 -17.95 28.69
CA GLY A 308 -18.34 -18.92 28.60
C GLY A 308 -18.98 -19.19 29.94
N LYS A 309 -19.96 -20.13 29.96
CA LYS A 309 -20.64 -20.50 31.24
C LYS A 309 -19.74 -21.23 32.24
N SER A 310 -18.70 -21.88 31.77
CA SER A 310 -17.82 -22.76 32.57
C SER A 310 -16.35 -22.44 32.45
N GLY A 311 -16.00 -21.21 32.08
CA GLY A 311 -14.62 -20.79 31.89
C GLY A 311 -14.47 -19.84 30.72
N TYR A 312 -13.29 -19.78 30.15
CA TYR A 312 -12.98 -18.88 29.01
C TYR A 312 -12.16 -19.59 27.94
N ASP A 313 -12.20 -19.02 26.75
CA ASP A 313 -11.34 -19.40 25.64
C ASP A 313 -10.49 -18.20 25.19
N TYR A 314 -9.28 -18.46 24.76
CA TYR A 314 -8.49 -17.46 24.05
C TYR A 314 -8.96 -17.35 22.62
N GLY A 315 -9.10 -16.12 22.15
CA GLY A 315 -9.46 -15.81 20.78
C GLY A 315 -8.47 -14.89 20.11
N VAL A 316 -8.41 -14.94 18.79
CA VAL A 316 -7.72 -13.95 17.97
C VAL A 316 -8.53 -13.67 16.71
N LEU A 317 -8.80 -12.38 16.46
CA LEU A 317 -9.26 -11.93 15.16
C LEU A 317 -8.06 -11.85 14.22
N SER A 318 -8.01 -12.71 13.23
CA SER A 318 -7.00 -12.71 12.19
C SER A 318 -7.65 -12.27 10.88
N SER A 319 -7.72 -10.97 10.69
CA SER A 319 -8.37 -10.29 9.56
C SER A 319 -9.89 -10.54 9.45
N ASN A 320 -10.31 -11.61 8.77
CA ASN A 320 -11.71 -12.01 8.65
C ASN A 320 -12.06 -13.23 9.50
N ALA A 321 -11.07 -13.88 10.09
CA ALA A 321 -11.25 -15.09 10.86
C ALA A 321 -11.16 -14.81 12.37
N MET A 322 -12.14 -15.26 13.14
CA MET A 322 -11.98 -15.42 14.60
C MET A 322 -11.59 -16.86 14.88
N VAL A 323 -10.46 -17.05 15.55
CA VAL A 323 -9.91 -18.37 15.88
C VAL A 323 -9.84 -18.50 17.38
N PHE A 324 -10.26 -19.67 17.90
CA PHE A 324 -10.37 -19.92 19.33
C PHE A 324 -9.48 -21.09 19.79
N PHE A 325 -8.90 -20.93 20.96
CA PHE A 325 -8.09 -21.93 21.65
C PHE A 325 -8.63 -22.16 23.08
N SER A 326 -8.57 -23.38 23.54
CA SER A 326 -8.99 -23.71 24.91
C SER A 326 -8.05 -23.09 25.94
N SER A 327 -8.61 -22.57 27.03
CA SER A 327 -7.84 -22.19 28.21
C SER A 327 -7.39 -23.41 29.03
N GLU A 328 -8.06 -24.55 28.88
CA GLU A 328 -7.74 -25.81 29.58
C GLU A 328 -6.48 -26.45 28.98
N GLY A 329 -5.38 -26.38 29.70
CA GLY A 329 -4.10 -26.95 29.33
C GLY A 329 -3.47 -26.22 28.12
N TYR A 330 -2.29 -26.68 27.70
CA TYR A 330 -1.62 -26.18 26.50
C TYR A 330 -1.90 -27.06 25.30
N SER A 331 -2.91 -26.70 24.52
CA SER A 331 -3.18 -27.33 23.24
C SER A 331 -2.90 -26.38 22.08
N LYS A 332 -2.10 -26.82 21.13
CA LYS A 332 -1.83 -26.08 19.87
C LYS A 332 -2.96 -26.20 18.84
N GLN A 333 -4.01 -26.96 19.17
CA GLN A 333 -5.11 -27.19 18.24
C GLN A 333 -6.12 -26.05 18.34
N ILE A 334 -6.60 -25.64 17.16
CA ILE A 334 -7.72 -24.73 17.06
C ILE A 334 -8.97 -25.45 17.57
N LYS A 335 -9.62 -24.87 18.59
CA LYS A 335 -10.87 -25.37 19.17
C LYS A 335 -12.07 -25.08 18.27
N ASP A 336 -12.14 -23.85 17.75
CA ASP A 336 -13.23 -23.36 16.91
C ASP A 336 -12.74 -22.23 16.00
N LYS A 337 -13.44 -21.98 14.91
CA LYS A 337 -13.17 -20.85 14.01
C LYS A 337 -14.43 -20.35 13.33
N LEU A 338 -14.52 -19.04 13.18
CA LEU A 338 -15.57 -18.35 12.46
C LEU A 338 -14.94 -17.57 11.30
N LEU A 339 -15.59 -17.58 10.15
CA LEU A 339 -15.11 -16.89 8.96
C LEU A 339 -16.20 -16.00 8.41
N THR A 340 -15.86 -14.75 8.12
CA THR A 340 -16.71 -13.85 7.34
C THR A 340 -16.06 -13.52 6.00
N THR A 341 -16.84 -13.00 5.06
CA THR A 341 -16.35 -12.65 3.72
C THR A 341 -15.38 -11.48 3.74
N PHE A 342 -15.50 -10.58 4.71
CA PHE A 342 -14.74 -9.33 4.79
C PHE A 342 -13.78 -9.32 5.97
N ALA A 343 -12.59 -8.74 5.76
CA ALA A 343 -11.65 -8.48 6.83
C ALA A 343 -11.95 -7.13 7.50
N TYR A 344 -11.61 -7.03 8.78
CA TYR A 344 -11.84 -5.85 9.61
C TYR A 344 -10.53 -5.24 10.09
N ASN A 345 -10.52 -3.92 10.32
CA ASN A 345 -9.31 -3.18 10.63
C ASN A 345 -8.82 -3.35 12.06
N ASP A 346 -9.73 -3.44 13.00
CA ASP A 346 -9.42 -3.52 14.43
C ASP A 346 -10.60 -4.11 15.21
N MET A 347 -10.35 -4.48 16.45
CA MET A 347 -11.36 -5.01 17.36
C MET A 347 -11.01 -4.64 18.79
N CYS A 348 -12.01 -4.33 19.61
CA CYS A 348 -11.89 -4.31 21.07
C CYS A 348 -13.08 -5.01 21.74
N GLN A 349 -13.01 -5.18 23.05
CA GLN A 349 -14.11 -5.67 23.85
C GLN A 349 -14.49 -4.63 24.90
N ASP A 350 -15.77 -4.59 25.24
CA ASP A 350 -16.24 -3.85 26.42
C ASP A 350 -16.23 -4.73 27.68
N ASP A 351 -16.56 -4.13 28.81
CA ASP A 351 -16.63 -4.81 30.12
C ASP A 351 -17.77 -5.86 30.25
N LYS A 352 -18.70 -5.88 29.28
CA LYS A 352 -19.76 -6.88 29.15
C LYS A 352 -19.38 -8.04 28.21
N GLY A 353 -18.17 -8.00 27.65
CA GLY A 353 -17.69 -8.99 26.69
C GLY A 353 -18.23 -8.82 25.27
N ASN A 354 -18.94 -7.72 24.95
CA ASN A 354 -19.32 -7.44 23.57
C ASN A 354 -18.06 -7.17 22.72
N ILE A 355 -18.07 -7.66 21.49
CA ILE A 355 -17.01 -7.39 20.53
C ILE A 355 -17.40 -6.18 19.68
N ILE A 356 -16.52 -5.20 19.62
CA ILE A 356 -16.64 -4.03 18.77
C ILE A 356 -15.61 -4.14 17.66
N LEU A 357 -16.09 -4.24 16.40
CA LEU A 357 -15.23 -4.27 15.22
C LEU A 357 -15.12 -2.87 14.64
N ALA A 358 -13.91 -2.47 14.27
CA ALA A 358 -13.69 -1.35 13.35
C ALA A 358 -14.23 -1.69 11.97
N SER A 359 -14.14 -0.77 11.03
CA SER A 359 -14.73 -0.98 9.71
C SER A 359 -13.98 -2.01 8.86
N CYS A 360 -14.66 -2.47 7.83
CA CYS A 360 -14.12 -3.35 6.82
C CYS A 360 -12.90 -2.73 6.13
N GLN A 361 -11.88 -3.55 5.88
CA GLN A 361 -10.66 -3.16 5.18
C GLN A 361 -10.90 -2.73 3.73
N ASP A 362 -11.97 -3.18 3.13
CA ASP A 362 -12.33 -2.85 1.74
C ASP A 362 -12.99 -1.46 1.58
N GLY A 363 -12.85 -0.58 2.55
CA GLY A 363 -13.31 0.82 2.48
C GLY A 363 -14.57 1.10 3.29
N GLY A 364 -14.84 0.30 4.30
CA GLY A 364 -16.01 0.48 5.16
C GLY A 364 -15.92 1.71 6.05
N SER A 365 -17.07 2.30 6.35
CA SER A 365 -17.24 3.39 7.32
C SER A 365 -17.99 2.97 8.60
N CYS A 366 -18.38 1.70 8.71
CA CYS A 366 -19.22 1.23 9.79
C CYS A 366 -18.42 0.59 10.93
N ILE A 367 -18.80 0.90 12.16
CA ILE A 367 -18.41 0.14 13.36
C ILE A 367 -19.51 -0.90 13.61
N HIS A 368 -19.11 -2.11 14.00
CA HIS A 368 -20.05 -3.19 14.27
C HIS A 368 -19.97 -3.62 15.74
N ILE A 369 -21.13 -3.82 16.38
CA ILE A 369 -21.24 -4.27 17.76
C ILE A 369 -21.84 -5.67 17.77
N ILE A 370 -21.08 -6.63 18.27
CA ILE A 370 -21.47 -8.03 18.38
C ILE A 370 -21.72 -8.35 19.86
N ASN A 371 -22.96 -8.68 20.19
CA ASN A 371 -23.32 -9.10 21.53
C ASN A 371 -23.05 -10.61 21.67
N THR A 372 -21.92 -10.96 22.30
CA THR A 372 -21.49 -12.35 22.52
C THR A 372 -22.38 -13.13 23.49
N GLY A 373 -23.25 -12.44 24.26
CA GLY A 373 -24.24 -13.09 25.13
C GLY A 373 -25.42 -13.70 24.36
N LYS A 374 -25.61 -13.34 23.09
CA LYS A 374 -26.64 -13.95 22.22
C LYS A 374 -26.14 -15.30 21.70
N SER A 375 -26.99 -16.31 21.67
CA SER A 375 -26.63 -17.63 21.14
C SER A 375 -26.33 -17.63 19.64
N SER A 376 -26.89 -16.68 18.88
CA SER A 376 -26.70 -16.53 17.42
C SER A 376 -25.41 -15.77 17.04
N TRP A 377 -24.68 -15.17 17.96
CA TRP A 377 -23.64 -14.21 17.64
C TRP A 377 -22.56 -14.73 16.67
N LYS A 378 -22.24 -16.03 16.75
CA LYS A 378 -21.28 -16.66 15.86
C LYS A 378 -21.78 -16.68 14.41
N TYR A 379 -23.03 -17.10 14.23
CA TYR A 379 -23.71 -17.08 12.94
C TYR A 379 -23.86 -15.65 12.41
N ASP A 380 -24.26 -14.71 13.29
CA ASP A 380 -24.41 -13.30 12.91
C ASP A 380 -23.08 -12.70 12.44
N TYR A 381 -21.94 -13.12 13.01
CA TYR A 381 -20.61 -12.70 12.55
C TYR A 381 -20.29 -13.27 11.16
N GLU A 382 -20.54 -14.57 10.93
CA GLU A 382 -20.25 -15.22 9.64
C GLU A 382 -21.07 -14.61 8.50
N GLU A 383 -22.32 -14.21 8.78
CA GLU A 383 -23.25 -13.60 7.84
C GLU A 383 -23.15 -12.06 7.78
N LEU A 384 -22.15 -11.46 8.42
CA LEU A 384 -22.00 -10.02 8.44
C LEU A 384 -21.72 -9.47 7.04
N MET A 385 -22.72 -8.78 6.49
CA MET A 385 -22.68 -8.21 5.14
C MET A 385 -22.10 -6.80 5.11
N PRO A 386 -21.52 -6.37 3.99
CA PRO A 386 -20.97 -5.03 3.84
C PRO A 386 -22.05 -3.96 4.04
N LYS A 387 -21.67 -2.91 4.74
CA LYS A 387 -22.49 -1.71 4.97
C LYS A 387 -21.64 -0.45 4.74
N GLY A 388 -22.31 0.69 4.68
CA GLY A 388 -21.62 1.97 4.44
C GLY A 388 -20.98 2.03 3.06
N ASN A 389 -19.78 2.58 2.97
CA ASN A 389 -19.11 2.83 1.70
C ASN A 389 -18.83 1.56 0.88
N ILE A 390 -18.46 0.45 1.52
CA ILE A 390 -18.22 -0.78 0.76
C ILE A 390 -19.48 -1.30 0.06
N LYS A 391 -20.64 -1.18 0.71
CA LYS A 391 -21.91 -1.54 0.04
C LYS A 391 -22.16 -0.64 -1.16
N ARG A 392 -21.93 0.68 -1.03
CA ARG A 392 -22.06 1.62 -2.15
C ARG A 392 -21.13 1.28 -3.32
N ILE A 393 -19.89 0.90 -3.02
CA ILE A 393 -18.91 0.45 -4.03
C ILE A 393 -19.45 -0.78 -4.78
N MET A 394 -19.98 -1.76 -4.07
CA MET A 394 -20.58 -2.94 -4.70
C MET A 394 -21.79 -2.57 -5.57
N ASP A 395 -22.69 -1.74 -5.05
CA ASP A 395 -23.86 -1.28 -5.79
C ASP A 395 -23.46 -0.51 -7.07
N TYR A 396 -22.48 0.40 -6.98
CA TYR A 396 -21.96 1.12 -8.15
C TYR A 396 -21.28 0.20 -9.16
N THR A 397 -20.59 -0.83 -8.70
CA THR A 397 -19.98 -1.82 -9.63
C THR A 397 -21.04 -2.49 -10.48
N GLU A 398 -22.18 -2.86 -9.89
CA GLU A 398 -23.32 -3.44 -10.62
C GLU A 398 -24.00 -2.44 -11.56
N VAL A 399 -24.09 -1.17 -11.15
CA VAL A 399 -24.64 -0.12 -12.02
C VAL A 399 -23.78 0.04 -13.26
N ILE A 400 -22.46 0.17 -13.07
CA ILE A 400 -21.52 0.34 -14.21
C ILE A 400 -21.55 -0.88 -15.14
N ARG A 401 -21.66 -2.10 -14.61
CA ARG A 401 -21.80 -3.30 -15.46
C ARG A 401 -23.08 -3.27 -16.30
N LYS A 402 -24.20 -2.82 -15.75
CA LYS A 402 -25.45 -2.64 -16.51
C LYS A 402 -25.30 -1.58 -17.61
N GLU A 403 -24.66 -0.46 -17.31
CA GLU A 403 -24.36 0.58 -18.28
C GLU A 403 -23.45 0.06 -19.38
N LEU A 404 -22.41 -0.67 -19.02
CA LEU A 404 -21.42 -1.24 -19.94
C LEU A 404 -22.06 -2.29 -20.88
N ASN A 405 -23.08 -3.04 -20.42
CA ASN A 405 -23.81 -3.96 -21.29
C ASN A 405 -24.53 -3.25 -22.43
N ASN A 406 -24.98 -2.02 -22.24
CA ASN A 406 -25.66 -1.18 -23.23
C ASN A 406 -24.71 -0.25 -23.98
N PHE A 407 -23.47 -0.15 -23.54
CA PHE A 407 -22.47 0.75 -24.11
C PHE A 407 -22.14 0.39 -25.55
N LYS A 408 -22.07 1.43 -26.39
CA LYS A 408 -21.59 1.34 -27.78
C LYS A 408 -20.45 2.33 -27.94
N LYS A 409 -19.30 1.84 -28.37
CA LYS A 409 -18.16 2.68 -28.69
C LYS A 409 -18.59 3.78 -29.68
N PRO A 410 -18.28 5.05 -29.40
CA PRO A 410 -18.53 6.13 -30.32
C PRO A 410 -17.85 5.91 -31.68
N VAL A 411 -18.54 6.16 -32.76
CA VAL A 411 -18.04 5.92 -34.12
C VAL A 411 -16.80 6.75 -34.48
N TRP A 412 -16.63 7.89 -33.85
CA TRP A 412 -15.49 8.77 -34.01
C TRP A 412 -14.27 8.34 -33.20
N GLN A 413 -14.43 7.45 -32.21
CA GLN A 413 -13.32 6.97 -31.40
C GLN A 413 -12.42 6.04 -32.23
N ARG A 414 -11.11 6.36 -32.26
CA ARG A 414 -10.14 5.56 -33.01
C ARG A 414 -10.04 4.11 -32.52
N GLU A 415 -9.37 3.28 -33.30
CA GLU A 415 -9.04 1.92 -32.88
C GLU A 415 -8.21 1.93 -31.58
N PRO A 416 -8.46 0.98 -30.69
CA PRO A 416 -7.85 0.95 -29.37
C PRO A 416 -6.34 0.70 -29.43
N VAL A 417 -5.64 1.20 -28.42
CA VAL A 417 -4.32 0.66 -28.06
C VAL A 417 -4.54 -0.69 -27.41
N CYS A 418 -3.89 -1.73 -27.92
CA CYS A 418 -3.99 -3.05 -27.33
C CYS A 418 -3.26 -3.09 -25.98
N VAL A 419 -3.99 -3.37 -24.92
CA VAL A 419 -3.45 -3.61 -23.58
C VAL A 419 -3.10 -5.08 -23.44
N THR A 420 -1.96 -5.36 -22.82
CA THR A 420 -1.48 -6.72 -22.57
C THR A 420 -1.53 -7.05 -21.10
N GLY A 421 -2.32 -8.04 -20.72
CA GLY A 421 -2.30 -8.64 -19.38
C GLY A 421 -1.39 -9.87 -19.36
N PHE A 422 -0.55 -9.99 -18.35
CA PHE A 422 0.34 -11.14 -18.19
C PHE A 422 0.51 -11.52 -16.70
N GLU A 423 1.09 -12.69 -16.44
CA GLU A 423 1.06 -13.36 -15.14
C GLU A 423 -0.39 -13.51 -14.66
N LYS A 424 -1.23 -14.01 -15.56
CA LYS A 424 -2.65 -14.21 -15.32
C LYS A 424 -2.85 -15.34 -14.32
N ASN A 425 -3.41 -15.02 -13.16
CA ASN A 425 -3.88 -16.00 -12.19
C ASN A 425 -5.40 -15.94 -12.09
N ASN A 426 -6.07 -16.96 -12.57
CA ASN A 426 -7.50 -17.25 -12.31
C ASN A 426 -8.50 -16.09 -12.56
N ILE A 427 -8.32 -15.33 -13.62
CA ILE A 427 -9.42 -14.49 -14.11
C ILE A 427 -10.50 -15.45 -14.62
N ASP A 428 -11.74 -15.24 -14.19
CA ASP A 428 -12.89 -15.97 -14.74
C ASP A 428 -13.05 -15.59 -16.22
N ASP A 429 -12.48 -16.42 -17.10
CA ASP A 429 -12.48 -16.22 -18.55
C ASP A 429 -13.89 -16.15 -19.14
N SER A 430 -14.91 -16.63 -18.40
CA SER A 430 -16.30 -16.56 -18.86
C SER A 430 -16.85 -15.14 -18.89
N LYS A 431 -16.24 -14.20 -18.16
CA LYS A 431 -16.69 -12.81 -18.06
C LYS A 431 -15.88 -11.82 -18.90
N VAL A 432 -14.72 -12.24 -19.41
CA VAL A 432 -13.82 -11.37 -20.16
C VAL A 432 -13.67 -11.87 -21.58
N ILE A 433 -13.88 -10.98 -22.55
CA ILE A 433 -13.59 -11.28 -23.97
C ILE A 433 -12.08 -11.27 -24.12
N ILE A 434 -11.50 -12.46 -24.22
CA ILE A 434 -10.07 -12.68 -24.38
C ILE A 434 -9.71 -12.46 -25.86
N ASN A 435 -8.49 -11.94 -26.10
CA ASN A 435 -7.90 -11.81 -27.44
C ASN A 435 -8.77 -11.01 -28.43
N ASN A 436 -9.19 -9.85 -28.01
CA ASN A 436 -9.78 -8.85 -28.91
C ASN A 436 -8.77 -7.76 -29.29
N LYS A 437 -9.19 -6.76 -30.06
CA LYS A 437 -8.33 -5.66 -30.49
C LYS A 437 -7.78 -4.79 -29.33
N SER A 438 -8.50 -4.76 -28.20
CA SER A 438 -8.20 -3.89 -27.07
C SER A 438 -7.42 -4.59 -25.96
N LEU A 439 -7.53 -5.90 -25.87
CA LEU A 439 -6.99 -6.67 -24.74
C LEU A 439 -6.43 -8.00 -25.20
N LYS A 440 -5.20 -8.30 -24.83
CA LYS A 440 -4.55 -9.60 -24.97
C LYS A 440 -4.11 -10.11 -23.63
N LEU A 441 -4.42 -11.36 -23.32
CA LEU A 441 -4.02 -12.04 -22.08
C LEU A 441 -3.04 -13.15 -22.39
N TYR A 442 -1.91 -13.15 -21.68
CA TYR A 442 -0.85 -14.17 -21.80
C TYR A 442 -0.99 -15.16 -20.66
N ASP A 443 -0.96 -16.44 -20.99
CA ASP A 443 -1.00 -17.50 -19.99
C ASP A 443 0.26 -17.45 -19.12
N PHE A 444 0.07 -17.66 -17.82
CA PHE A 444 1.17 -17.73 -16.89
C PHE A 444 1.65 -19.17 -16.72
N VAL A 445 2.87 -19.40 -17.16
CA VAL A 445 3.50 -20.72 -17.10
C VAL A 445 4.56 -20.68 -16.01
N TRP A 446 4.17 -21.09 -14.82
CA TRP A 446 5.11 -21.15 -13.72
C TRP A 446 4.69 -22.18 -12.70
N ASN A 447 5.66 -22.99 -12.32
CA ASN A 447 5.52 -23.87 -11.18
C ASN A 447 6.74 -23.66 -10.29
N ARG A 448 6.52 -23.42 -9.01
CA ARG A 448 7.57 -23.19 -7.98
C ARG A 448 8.58 -24.34 -7.88
N GLY A 449 8.88 -25.03 -8.89
CA GLY A 449 9.73 -26.16 -8.85
C GLY A 449 10.60 -26.38 -10.06
N HIS A 450 10.47 -25.56 -11.09
CA HIS A 450 11.11 -25.89 -12.36
C HIS A 450 12.16 -24.86 -12.74
N CYS A 451 13.38 -25.07 -12.25
CA CYS A 451 14.55 -24.34 -12.67
C CYS A 451 15.58 -25.30 -13.27
N GLN A 452 16.53 -24.78 -13.99
CA GLN A 452 17.49 -25.56 -14.78
C GLN A 452 18.55 -26.28 -13.95
N ILE A 453 18.77 -27.57 -14.26
CA ILE A 453 19.88 -28.38 -13.79
C ILE A 453 20.62 -29.04 -14.99
N PRO A 454 21.92 -29.40 -14.86
CA PRO A 454 22.84 -29.01 -13.78
C PRO A 454 22.94 -27.50 -13.65
N ASP A 455 23.52 -27.02 -12.53
CA ASP A 455 23.70 -25.58 -12.35
C ASP A 455 24.72 -25.06 -13.36
N TRP A 456 24.22 -24.49 -14.45
CA TRP A 456 25.00 -23.96 -15.54
C TRP A 456 25.89 -22.78 -15.12
N ARG A 457 25.61 -22.16 -13.98
CA ARG A 457 26.38 -21.05 -13.40
C ARG A 457 27.63 -21.51 -12.67
N LYS A 458 27.83 -22.83 -12.50
CA LYS A 458 28.96 -23.37 -11.77
C LYS A 458 30.31 -22.82 -12.24
N PRO A 459 30.62 -22.69 -13.54
CA PRO A 459 31.84 -22.05 -14.00
C PRO A 459 31.99 -20.60 -13.56
N LEU A 460 30.87 -19.86 -13.45
CA LEU A 460 30.87 -18.47 -12.99
C LEU A 460 31.21 -18.38 -11.50
N TYR A 461 30.74 -19.32 -10.68
CA TYR A 461 31.09 -19.42 -9.26
C TYR A 461 32.57 -19.80 -9.07
N ASP A 462 32.99 -20.81 -9.80
CA ASP A 462 34.36 -21.35 -9.68
C ASP A 462 35.42 -20.28 -10.04
N ASN A 463 35.07 -19.35 -10.93
CA ASN A 463 35.95 -18.25 -11.35
C ASN A 463 35.65 -16.92 -10.59
N ASN A 464 34.80 -16.93 -9.57
CA ASN A 464 34.39 -15.73 -8.81
C ASN A 464 33.78 -14.60 -9.66
N ILE A 465 33.18 -14.92 -10.80
CA ILE A 465 32.52 -13.97 -11.71
C ILE A 465 31.12 -13.63 -11.22
N TYR A 466 30.44 -14.63 -10.64
CA TYR A 466 29.08 -14.52 -10.14
C TYR A 466 29.01 -15.12 -8.72
N GLN A 467 28.44 -14.37 -7.77
CA GLN A 467 28.45 -14.76 -6.37
C GLN A 467 27.09 -15.14 -5.80
N LYS A 468 26.01 -14.82 -6.50
CA LYS A 468 24.68 -15.20 -6.04
C LYS A 468 24.47 -16.69 -6.09
N LYS A 469 23.95 -17.21 -4.97
CA LYS A 469 23.62 -18.63 -4.85
C LYS A 469 22.19 -18.87 -5.35
N ARG A 470 21.90 -20.13 -5.69
CA ARG A 470 20.54 -20.59 -6.00
C ARG A 470 19.56 -20.17 -4.91
N ASP A 471 18.42 -19.64 -5.30
CA ASP A 471 17.33 -19.35 -4.38
C ASP A 471 16.75 -20.67 -3.85
N ARG A 472 16.87 -20.91 -2.56
CA ARG A 472 16.43 -22.14 -1.89
C ARG A 472 14.91 -22.34 -1.90
N ARG A 473 14.15 -21.32 -2.26
CA ARG A 473 12.69 -21.38 -2.37
C ARG A 473 12.22 -22.09 -3.62
N TYR A 474 13.12 -22.26 -4.61
CA TYR A 474 12.83 -22.90 -5.90
C TYR A 474 13.54 -24.25 -6.00
N LYS A 475 12.94 -25.17 -6.75
CA LYS A 475 13.54 -26.46 -7.08
C LYS A 475 14.24 -26.34 -8.43
N TYR A 476 15.46 -26.79 -8.46
CA TYR A 476 16.25 -26.92 -9.67
C TYR A 476 16.25 -28.40 -10.01
N ASP A 477 15.28 -28.83 -10.76
CA ASP A 477 14.97 -30.25 -10.95
C ASP A 477 14.74 -30.66 -12.41
N TYR A 478 14.80 -29.71 -13.36
CA TYR A 478 14.63 -30.00 -14.76
C TYR A 478 15.90 -29.71 -15.54
N ASN A 479 16.28 -30.64 -16.46
CA ASN A 479 17.30 -30.37 -17.45
C ASN A 479 16.76 -29.45 -18.56
N GLU A 480 17.65 -28.96 -19.42
CA GLU A 480 17.31 -28.01 -20.47
C GLU A 480 16.19 -28.50 -21.38
N GLN A 481 16.24 -29.78 -21.83
CA GLN A 481 15.25 -30.36 -22.71
C GLN A 481 13.88 -30.49 -22.04
N GLN A 482 13.86 -30.91 -20.79
CA GLN A 482 12.62 -30.98 -19.99
C GLN A 482 11.98 -29.59 -19.79
N LEU A 483 12.78 -28.54 -19.56
CA LEU A 483 12.28 -27.16 -19.48
C LEU A 483 11.75 -26.69 -20.84
N TYR A 484 12.49 -26.94 -21.91
CA TYR A 484 12.04 -26.61 -23.26
C TYR A 484 10.66 -27.24 -23.56
N GLU A 485 10.52 -28.54 -23.33
CA GLU A 485 9.25 -29.24 -23.52
C GLU A 485 8.14 -28.71 -22.59
N PHE A 486 8.47 -28.42 -21.34
CA PHE A 486 7.54 -27.84 -20.35
C PHE A 486 6.95 -26.51 -20.81
N PHE A 487 7.80 -25.60 -21.31
CA PHE A 487 7.35 -24.31 -21.78
C PHE A 487 6.68 -24.38 -23.16
N THR A 488 7.21 -25.15 -24.09
CA THR A 488 6.63 -25.25 -25.45
C THR A 488 5.25 -25.90 -25.45
N ASN A 489 5.03 -26.88 -24.58
CA ASN A 489 3.71 -27.49 -24.38
C ASN A 489 2.66 -26.54 -23.80
N ALA A 490 3.07 -25.39 -23.28
CA ALA A 490 2.16 -24.41 -22.68
C ALA A 490 1.64 -23.36 -23.68
N PHE A 491 2.12 -23.33 -24.92
CA PHE A 491 1.66 -22.39 -25.96
C PHE A 491 0.30 -22.79 -26.52
N ASN A 492 -0.73 -22.87 -25.68
CA ASN A 492 -2.05 -23.37 -26.08
C ASN A 492 -3.01 -22.29 -26.57
N ASN A 493 -2.70 -21.01 -26.33
CA ASN A 493 -3.53 -19.87 -26.73
C ASN A 493 -2.98 -19.20 -28.02
N GLU A 494 -3.69 -18.17 -28.47
CA GLU A 494 -3.30 -17.38 -29.64
C GLU A 494 -2.27 -16.28 -29.36
N THR A 495 -2.02 -15.93 -28.10
CA THR A 495 -1.20 -14.78 -27.72
C THR A 495 0.22 -15.14 -27.35
N GLY A 496 0.41 -16.16 -26.54
CA GLY A 496 1.70 -16.58 -26.01
C GLY A 496 1.69 -16.80 -24.49
N ILE A 497 2.88 -16.89 -23.93
CA ILE A 497 3.08 -17.20 -22.50
C ILE A 497 3.82 -16.08 -21.76
N SER A 498 3.63 -16.04 -20.44
CA SER A 498 4.47 -15.28 -19.53
C SER A 498 5.07 -16.18 -18.46
N THR A 499 6.31 -15.95 -18.09
CA THR A 499 7.02 -16.76 -17.08
C THR A 499 8.13 -15.96 -16.39
N TRP A 500 8.59 -16.41 -15.24
CA TRP A 500 9.73 -15.79 -14.59
C TRP A 500 11.04 -16.30 -15.23
N GLY A 501 11.87 -15.37 -15.70
CA GLY A 501 13.21 -15.66 -16.21
C GLY A 501 14.25 -15.73 -15.10
N GLY A 502 13.95 -15.13 -13.97
CA GLY A 502 14.80 -15.08 -12.78
C GLY A 502 14.08 -14.43 -11.61
N HIS A 503 14.79 -14.17 -10.53
CA HIS A 503 14.32 -13.47 -9.34
C HIS A 503 15.44 -12.63 -8.74
N GLY A 504 15.15 -11.55 -8.04
CA GLY A 504 16.16 -10.70 -7.44
C GLY A 504 17.21 -11.44 -6.59
N ASN A 505 16.83 -12.52 -5.92
CA ASN A 505 17.75 -13.38 -5.18
C ASN A 505 18.52 -14.37 -6.08
N ASP A 506 18.04 -14.63 -7.27
CA ASP A 506 18.60 -15.56 -8.25
C ASP A 506 18.14 -15.16 -9.66
N PRO A 507 18.76 -14.17 -10.28
CA PRO A 507 18.32 -13.63 -11.56
C PRO A 507 18.58 -14.54 -12.78
N LEU A 508 19.26 -15.64 -12.60
CA LEU A 508 19.70 -16.55 -13.66
C LEU A 508 19.08 -17.95 -13.50
N PHE A 509 17.74 -18.08 -13.65
CA PHE A 509 17.07 -19.40 -13.58
C PHE A 509 17.43 -20.30 -14.75
N TYR A 510 17.57 -19.72 -15.93
CA TYR A 510 17.80 -20.44 -17.18
C TYR A 510 18.96 -19.82 -17.95
N GLN A 511 19.60 -20.65 -18.79
CA GLN A 511 20.53 -20.15 -19.79
C GLN A 511 19.80 -19.29 -20.82
N LYS A 512 20.48 -18.28 -21.35
CA LYS A 512 19.95 -17.38 -22.36
C LYS A 512 19.50 -18.15 -23.62
N GLU A 513 20.28 -19.09 -24.08
CA GLU A 513 20.03 -19.91 -25.27
C GLU A 513 18.74 -20.75 -25.15
N LEU A 514 18.42 -21.22 -23.94
CA LEU A 514 17.15 -21.90 -23.69
C LEU A 514 15.96 -20.91 -23.81
N MET A 515 16.12 -19.70 -23.25
CA MET A 515 15.08 -18.68 -23.30
C MET A 515 14.83 -18.22 -24.73
N GLU A 516 15.87 -18.09 -25.54
CA GLU A 516 15.80 -17.77 -26.96
C GLU A 516 15.02 -18.85 -27.73
N ARG A 517 15.39 -20.12 -27.58
CA ARG A 517 14.69 -21.26 -28.18
C ARG A 517 13.20 -21.37 -27.82
N ILE A 518 12.84 -21.07 -26.58
CA ILE A 518 11.44 -21.01 -26.14
C ILE A 518 10.70 -19.88 -26.87
N ALA A 519 11.32 -18.72 -27.01
CA ALA A 519 10.73 -17.58 -27.70
C ALA A 519 10.59 -17.84 -29.21
N ASP A 520 11.59 -18.48 -29.84
CA ASP A 520 11.55 -18.94 -31.24
C ASP A 520 10.37 -19.86 -31.49
N TYR A 521 10.21 -20.88 -30.64
CA TYR A 521 9.11 -21.82 -30.77
C TYR A 521 7.74 -21.11 -30.80
N GLY A 522 7.51 -20.14 -29.89
CA GLY A 522 6.29 -19.37 -29.88
C GLY A 522 6.11 -18.55 -31.17
N TYR A 523 7.16 -17.90 -31.61
CA TYR A 523 7.14 -17.06 -32.81
C TYR A 523 6.91 -17.89 -34.09
N GLU A 524 7.56 -19.01 -34.26
CA GLU A 524 7.40 -19.94 -35.39
C GLU A 524 6.01 -20.58 -35.43
N ASN A 525 5.44 -20.87 -34.25
CA ASN A 525 4.14 -21.51 -34.11
C ASN A 525 2.98 -20.51 -33.94
N GLY A 526 2.87 -19.53 -34.82
CA GLY A 526 1.74 -18.63 -34.90
C GLY A 526 2.04 -17.20 -34.40
N LYS A 527 3.31 -16.79 -34.41
CA LYS A 527 3.77 -15.45 -33.97
C LYS A 527 3.41 -15.13 -32.52
N LYS A 528 3.38 -16.16 -31.67
CA LYS A 528 3.13 -16.04 -30.26
C LYS A 528 4.37 -15.48 -29.53
N SER A 529 4.17 -14.57 -28.62
CA SER A 529 5.27 -13.94 -27.88
C SER A 529 5.49 -14.59 -26.52
N THR A 530 6.69 -14.44 -26.00
CA THR A 530 7.04 -14.77 -24.61
C THR A 530 7.32 -13.49 -23.82
N ILE A 531 6.77 -13.38 -22.62
CA ILE A 531 7.10 -12.29 -21.67
C ILE A 531 7.87 -12.91 -20.50
N TYR A 532 9.16 -12.66 -20.46
CA TYR A 532 9.99 -13.05 -19.34
C TYR A 532 9.92 -12.00 -18.22
N ILE A 533 9.56 -12.41 -17.02
CA ILE A 533 9.38 -11.53 -15.86
C ILE A 533 10.59 -11.68 -14.94
N TYR A 534 11.16 -10.56 -14.54
CA TYR A 534 12.26 -10.48 -13.57
C TYR A 534 11.78 -9.73 -12.32
N PRO A 535 11.18 -10.44 -11.33
CA PRO A 535 10.74 -9.82 -10.09
C PRO A 535 11.90 -9.51 -9.14
N GLU A 536 11.71 -8.47 -8.36
CA GLU A 536 12.59 -8.07 -7.27
C GLU A 536 14.05 -7.79 -7.70
N MET A 537 14.27 -7.36 -8.94
CA MET A 537 15.60 -6.96 -9.40
C MET A 537 16.10 -5.76 -8.60
N ASN A 538 17.35 -5.80 -8.22
CA ASN A 538 17.95 -4.79 -7.35
C ASN A 538 19.35 -4.42 -7.84
N ASN A 539 19.52 -3.19 -8.29
CA ASN A 539 20.79 -2.67 -8.82
C ASN A 539 21.87 -2.45 -7.76
N THR A 540 21.56 -2.67 -6.48
CA THR A 540 22.57 -2.64 -5.41
C THR A 540 23.30 -3.97 -5.23
N ASP A 541 22.85 -5.02 -5.90
CA ASP A 541 23.51 -6.31 -5.86
C ASP A 541 24.84 -6.24 -6.61
N LYS A 542 25.87 -6.83 -6.04
CA LYS A 542 27.22 -6.83 -6.62
C LYS A 542 27.27 -7.41 -8.04
N ASP A 543 26.42 -8.40 -8.30
CA ASP A 543 26.38 -9.09 -9.59
C ASP A 543 25.43 -8.43 -10.60
N PHE A 544 24.79 -7.31 -10.24
CA PHE A 544 23.76 -6.71 -11.08
C PHE A 544 24.28 -6.29 -12.46
N GLY A 545 25.38 -5.53 -12.51
CA GLY A 545 26.00 -5.11 -13.77
C GLY A 545 26.37 -6.30 -14.66
N PHE A 546 26.99 -7.34 -14.06
CA PHE A 546 27.30 -8.58 -14.78
C PHE A 546 26.06 -9.24 -15.38
N VAL A 547 24.97 -9.35 -14.62
CA VAL A 547 23.72 -9.95 -15.08
C VAL A 547 23.12 -9.15 -16.23
N MET A 548 23.11 -7.83 -16.11
CA MET A 548 22.58 -6.95 -17.17
C MET A 548 23.40 -7.08 -18.47
N GLU A 549 24.71 -6.97 -18.38
CA GLU A 549 25.60 -6.95 -19.54
C GLU A 549 25.72 -8.33 -20.24
N ASN A 550 25.73 -9.42 -19.47
CA ASN A 550 26.06 -10.75 -20.02
C ASN A 550 24.87 -11.67 -20.21
N HIS A 551 23.71 -11.32 -19.63
CA HIS A 551 22.50 -12.15 -19.77
C HIS A 551 21.30 -11.33 -20.27
N ILE A 552 20.93 -10.26 -19.56
CA ILE A 552 19.69 -9.54 -19.85
C ILE A 552 19.75 -8.81 -21.20
N TYR A 553 20.75 -7.95 -21.41
CA TYR A 553 20.82 -7.16 -22.63
C TYR A 553 21.01 -8.00 -23.90
N PRO A 554 21.86 -9.03 -23.91
CA PRO A 554 21.91 -9.94 -25.06
C PRO A 554 20.59 -10.66 -25.32
N LEU A 555 19.89 -11.07 -24.26
CA LEU A 555 18.55 -11.65 -24.38
C LEU A 555 17.53 -10.66 -24.93
N VAL A 556 17.52 -9.41 -24.45
CA VAL A 556 16.63 -8.34 -24.93
C VAL A 556 16.82 -8.10 -26.44
N GLU A 557 18.06 -8.01 -26.90
CA GLU A 557 18.39 -7.83 -28.33
C GLU A 557 17.85 -8.99 -29.18
N TYR A 558 17.96 -10.21 -28.69
CA TYR A 558 17.41 -11.38 -29.36
C TYR A 558 15.87 -11.38 -29.38
N LEU A 559 15.24 -11.11 -28.23
CA LEU A 559 13.79 -11.14 -28.08
C LEU A 559 13.06 -10.09 -28.95
N GLU A 560 13.73 -8.99 -29.29
CA GLU A 560 13.18 -8.01 -30.21
C GLU A 560 12.91 -8.62 -31.59
N THR A 561 13.79 -9.50 -32.09
CA THR A 561 13.67 -10.16 -33.40
C THR A 561 12.45 -11.07 -33.50
N VAL A 562 12.00 -11.63 -32.36
CA VAL A 562 10.85 -12.54 -32.25
C VAL A 562 9.67 -11.92 -31.50
N SER A 563 9.62 -10.59 -31.43
CA SER A 563 8.54 -9.82 -30.80
C SER A 563 8.22 -10.21 -29.34
N SER A 564 9.15 -10.84 -28.65
CA SER A 564 9.06 -11.21 -27.25
C SER A 564 9.58 -10.08 -26.36
N LYS A 565 9.36 -10.16 -25.02
CA LYS A 565 9.61 -9.03 -24.12
C LYS A 565 10.17 -9.45 -22.78
N ILE A 566 10.78 -8.48 -22.10
CA ILE A 566 11.19 -8.59 -20.70
C ILE A 566 10.42 -7.58 -19.86
N ALA A 567 9.83 -8.04 -18.77
CA ALA A 567 9.18 -7.20 -17.77
C ALA A 567 10.04 -7.12 -16.51
N PHE A 568 10.52 -5.93 -16.19
CA PHE A 568 11.25 -5.67 -14.95
C PHE A 568 10.29 -5.21 -13.86
N ARG A 569 10.22 -5.98 -12.79
CA ARG A 569 9.51 -5.66 -11.56
C ARG A 569 10.56 -5.21 -10.54
N ALA A 570 11.00 -3.94 -10.70
CA ALA A 570 12.02 -3.39 -9.85
C ALA A 570 11.54 -3.28 -8.39
N LYS A 571 12.40 -3.69 -7.46
CA LYS A 571 12.16 -3.58 -6.01
C LYS A 571 13.19 -2.63 -5.43
N ASN A 572 12.74 -1.86 -4.44
CA ASN A 572 13.63 -1.00 -3.64
C ASN A 572 14.27 0.15 -4.41
N VAL A 573 13.87 0.35 -5.65
CA VAL A 573 14.46 1.35 -6.54
C VAL A 573 13.34 2.06 -7.27
N PHE A 574 13.38 3.37 -7.27
CA PHE A 574 12.46 4.18 -8.06
C PHE A 574 12.88 4.16 -9.53
N TRP A 575 11.93 4.01 -10.41
CA TRP A 575 12.21 4.05 -11.82
C TRP A 575 12.86 5.37 -12.27
N GLN A 576 12.49 6.51 -11.69
CA GLN A 576 13.16 7.77 -11.97
C GLN A 576 14.62 7.80 -11.51
N GLY A 577 14.98 7.03 -10.48
CA GLY A 577 16.37 6.90 -10.03
C GLY A 577 17.24 6.11 -10.98
N GLN A 578 16.68 5.25 -11.80
CA GLN A 578 17.41 4.43 -12.76
C GLN A 578 18.17 5.29 -13.77
N VAL A 579 17.68 6.48 -14.10
CA VAL A 579 18.33 7.38 -15.05
C VAL A 579 19.74 7.84 -14.62
N TYR A 580 20.06 7.68 -13.33
CA TYR A 580 21.35 8.08 -12.78
C TYR A 580 22.38 6.96 -12.73
N THR A 581 22.00 5.73 -13.05
CA THR A 581 22.91 4.58 -12.95
C THR A 581 23.32 4.09 -14.33
N LYS A 582 24.60 3.71 -14.45
CA LYS A 582 25.19 3.23 -15.70
C LYS A 582 24.50 1.97 -16.22
N ASP A 583 24.18 1.05 -15.34
CA ASP A 583 23.63 -0.25 -15.72
C ASP A 583 22.29 -0.17 -16.43
N TRP A 584 21.57 0.95 -16.28
CA TRP A 584 20.28 1.18 -16.93
C TRP A 584 20.36 2.03 -18.21
N GLU A 585 21.57 2.46 -18.59
CA GLU A 585 21.75 3.32 -19.77
C GLU A 585 21.10 2.78 -21.05
N PRO A 586 21.21 1.49 -21.40
CA PRO A 586 20.60 0.98 -22.63
C PRO A 586 19.08 1.08 -22.65
N ILE A 587 18.43 1.01 -21.48
CA ILE A 587 16.98 1.20 -21.35
C ILE A 587 16.63 2.68 -21.41
N VAL A 588 17.33 3.51 -20.64
CA VAL A 588 17.05 4.95 -20.58
C VAL A 588 17.29 5.64 -21.92
N SER A 589 18.27 5.18 -22.70
CA SER A 589 18.56 5.69 -24.05
C SER A 589 17.46 5.38 -25.07
N GLY A 590 16.56 4.45 -24.76
CA GLY A 590 15.55 3.97 -25.70
C GLY A 590 16.02 2.88 -26.65
N LYS A 591 17.27 2.38 -26.50
CA LYS A 591 17.79 1.28 -27.32
C LYS A 591 16.87 0.06 -27.30
N TYR A 592 16.25 -0.20 -26.16
CA TYR A 592 15.39 -1.36 -25.93
C TYR A 592 13.91 -0.99 -25.70
N ALA A 593 13.48 0.15 -26.24
CA ALA A 593 12.15 0.70 -25.98
C ALA A 593 11.03 -0.28 -26.30
N PHE A 594 11.16 -1.06 -27.36
CA PHE A 594 10.15 -2.01 -27.79
C PHE A 594 10.06 -3.24 -26.85
N THR A 595 11.19 -3.70 -26.33
CA THR A 595 11.30 -5.02 -25.67
C THR A 595 11.15 -4.94 -24.15
N VAL A 596 11.53 -3.82 -23.53
CA VAL A 596 11.53 -3.69 -22.08
C VAL A 596 10.23 -3.06 -21.56
N ILE A 597 9.64 -3.69 -20.55
CA ILE A 597 8.43 -3.24 -19.85
C ILE A 597 8.78 -2.89 -18.41
N PRO A 598 8.79 -1.61 -18.01
CA PRO A 598 8.97 -1.22 -16.63
C PRO A 598 7.70 -1.44 -15.80
N ILE A 599 7.84 -2.20 -14.70
CA ILE A 599 6.78 -2.48 -13.72
C ILE A 599 7.35 -2.27 -12.31
N LEU A 600 6.50 -2.10 -11.32
CA LEU A 600 6.90 -1.98 -9.91
C LEU A 600 6.62 -3.27 -9.14
N GLU A 601 7.48 -3.58 -8.18
CA GLU A 601 7.17 -4.50 -7.10
C GLU A 601 6.29 -3.81 -6.05
N GLU A 602 4.99 -4.06 -6.12
CA GLU A 602 3.99 -3.36 -5.30
C GLU A 602 3.95 -3.83 -3.83
N THR A 603 4.84 -4.73 -3.44
CA THR A 603 4.99 -5.12 -2.03
C THR A 603 5.69 -4.04 -1.19
N THR A 604 6.32 -3.08 -1.84
CA THR A 604 6.89 -1.91 -1.20
C THR A 604 5.97 -0.71 -1.43
N ASP A 605 5.12 -0.44 -0.47
CA ASP A 605 4.13 0.64 -0.55
C ASP A 605 4.72 2.05 -0.39
N LYS A 606 5.98 2.12 -0.01
CA LYS A 606 6.64 3.37 0.38
C LYS A 606 6.90 4.33 -0.78
N THR A 607 6.81 3.86 -2.02
CA THR A 607 7.26 4.61 -3.18
C THR A 607 6.36 4.46 -4.41
N GLN A 608 5.15 4.02 -4.23
CA GLN A 608 4.27 3.63 -5.34
C GLN A 608 3.98 4.79 -6.29
N ASP A 609 3.61 5.95 -5.79
CA ASP A 609 3.36 7.13 -6.63
C ASP A 609 4.63 7.68 -7.28
N LEU A 610 5.77 7.66 -6.60
CA LEU A 610 7.06 7.99 -7.20
C LEU A 610 7.43 7.00 -8.33
N SER A 611 7.14 5.73 -8.13
CA SER A 611 7.41 4.71 -9.14
C SER A 611 6.46 4.83 -10.35
N ILE A 612 5.20 5.22 -10.17
CA ILE A 612 4.28 5.54 -11.28
C ILE A 612 4.86 6.70 -12.09
N ALA A 613 5.28 7.77 -11.44
CA ALA A 613 5.87 8.93 -12.10
C ALA A 613 7.15 8.58 -12.87
N GLY A 614 8.00 7.73 -12.31
CA GLY A 614 9.23 7.27 -12.97
C GLY A 614 8.95 6.45 -14.22
N ARG A 615 8.05 5.48 -14.15
CA ARG A 615 7.66 4.65 -15.31
C ARG A 615 7.01 5.48 -16.42
N MET A 616 6.11 6.37 -16.05
CA MET A 616 5.46 7.27 -16.97
C MET A 616 6.46 8.29 -17.56
N GLY A 617 7.42 8.74 -16.76
CA GLY A 617 8.51 9.59 -17.22
C GLY A 617 9.41 8.95 -18.27
N LEU A 618 9.77 7.66 -18.08
CA LEU A 618 10.51 6.90 -19.11
C LEU A 618 9.70 6.78 -20.40
N TRP A 619 8.41 6.52 -20.29
CA TRP A 619 7.53 6.46 -21.44
C TRP A 619 7.39 7.83 -22.13
N ALA A 620 7.19 8.91 -21.40
CA ALA A 620 7.12 10.27 -21.94
C ALA A 620 8.40 10.67 -22.66
N ALA A 621 9.54 10.24 -22.14
CA ALA A 621 10.85 10.48 -22.75
C ALA A 621 11.13 9.61 -24.00
N GLY A 622 10.30 8.64 -24.32
CA GLY A 622 10.57 7.69 -25.41
C GLY A 622 11.55 6.59 -25.06
N SER A 623 11.96 6.47 -23.79
CA SER A 623 12.87 5.42 -23.35
C SER A 623 12.24 4.02 -23.42
N VAL A 624 10.93 3.95 -23.31
CA VAL A 624 10.14 2.71 -23.46
C VAL A 624 8.86 2.99 -24.24
N ASP A 625 8.39 2.00 -25.01
CA ASP A 625 7.16 2.11 -25.79
C ASP A 625 5.90 1.91 -24.98
N GLY A 626 6.03 1.29 -23.85
CA GLY A 626 4.92 1.04 -22.93
C GLY A 626 5.41 0.78 -21.52
N TRP A 627 4.54 1.04 -20.57
CA TRP A 627 4.77 0.76 -19.17
C TRP A 627 3.60 0.02 -18.56
N GLY A 628 3.77 -0.57 -17.40
CA GLY A 628 2.76 -1.39 -16.79
C GLY A 628 2.39 -1.03 -15.37
N VAL A 629 1.19 -1.44 -15.00
CA VAL A 629 0.66 -1.42 -13.64
C VAL A 629 0.63 -2.85 -13.10
N ARG A 630 0.99 -3.01 -11.84
CA ARG A 630 0.84 -4.27 -11.12
C ARG A 630 -0.26 -4.15 -10.08
N CYS A 631 -1.15 -5.12 -10.10
CA CYS A 631 -2.23 -5.24 -9.13
C CYS A 631 -1.92 -6.42 -8.21
N SER A 632 -0.83 -6.31 -7.47
CA SER A 632 -0.44 -7.33 -6.52
C SER A 632 -1.36 -7.32 -5.31
N ARG A 633 -1.69 -8.50 -4.83
CA ARG A 633 -2.27 -8.68 -3.52
C ARG A 633 -1.25 -9.03 -2.45
N ASP A 634 0.02 -9.17 -2.80
CA ASP A 634 1.05 -9.24 -1.79
C ASP A 634 0.95 -7.98 -0.98
N ASP A 635 0.36 -8.12 0.18
CA ASP A 635 0.36 -7.08 1.15
C ASP A 635 1.80 -6.63 1.35
N PRO A 636 2.07 -5.37 1.64
CA PRO A 636 3.38 -4.94 2.07
C PRO A 636 3.78 -5.63 3.37
N SER A 637 3.92 -6.94 3.27
CA SER A 637 4.33 -7.85 4.34
C SER A 637 5.66 -7.46 4.92
N PHE A 638 6.39 -6.61 4.22
CA PHE A 638 7.65 -6.07 4.61
C PHE A 638 7.56 -4.71 5.28
N ASP A 639 6.41 -4.08 5.28
CA ASP A 639 6.22 -2.85 6.01
C ASP A 639 6.21 -3.09 7.52
N ARG A 640 7.09 -2.41 8.20
CA ARG A 640 7.30 -2.55 9.64
C ARG A 640 6.44 -1.66 10.48
N SER A 641 5.77 -0.71 9.89
CA SER A 641 4.76 0.06 10.59
C SER A 641 3.52 -0.76 10.96
N ARG A 642 3.54 -2.02 10.62
CA ARG A 642 2.73 -3.08 11.19
C ARG A 642 1.26 -2.90 11.10
N GLN A 643 0.66 -2.43 12.18
CA GLN A 643 -0.78 -2.23 12.26
C GLN A 643 -1.29 -1.15 11.31
N PHE A 644 -0.41 -0.44 10.61
CA PHE A 644 -0.76 0.64 9.69
C PHE A 644 -0.19 0.48 8.31
N SER A 645 0.36 -0.66 8.00
CA SER A 645 0.73 -0.93 6.61
C SER A 645 -0.50 -0.82 5.72
N SER A 646 -0.28 -0.47 4.48
CA SER A 646 -1.38 -0.30 3.55
C SER A 646 -2.20 -1.59 3.47
N GLN A 647 -3.47 -1.40 3.59
CA GLN A 647 -4.44 -2.47 3.40
C GLN A 647 -4.90 -2.42 1.95
N LYS A 648 -4.99 -3.57 1.33
CA LYS A 648 -5.46 -3.62 -0.04
C LYS A 648 -6.96 -3.60 -0.06
N LEU A 649 -7.49 -2.49 -0.51
CA LEU A 649 -8.87 -2.44 -0.93
C LEU A 649 -8.99 -3.16 -2.27
N SER A 650 -9.88 -4.10 -2.38
CA SER A 650 -10.18 -4.77 -3.64
C SER A 650 -10.52 -3.77 -4.75
N ASN A 651 -11.29 -2.77 -4.42
CA ASN A 651 -11.68 -1.67 -5.29
C ASN A 651 -10.49 -0.76 -5.67
N HIS A 652 -9.46 -0.67 -4.82
CA HIS A 652 -8.27 0.12 -5.12
C HIS A 652 -7.51 -0.41 -6.35
N VAL A 653 -7.44 -1.72 -6.51
CA VAL A 653 -6.85 -2.37 -7.69
C VAL A 653 -7.54 -1.91 -8.96
N LEU A 654 -8.88 -1.88 -8.97
CA LEU A 654 -9.66 -1.37 -10.09
C LEU A 654 -9.31 0.08 -10.42
N ARG A 655 -9.38 0.95 -9.41
CA ARG A 655 -9.15 2.40 -9.59
C ARG A 655 -7.74 2.70 -10.08
N LYS A 656 -6.73 2.06 -9.49
CA LYS A 656 -5.33 2.17 -9.90
C LYS A 656 -5.12 1.71 -11.33
N THR A 657 -5.75 0.60 -11.72
CA THR A 657 -5.66 0.07 -13.07
C THR A 657 -6.27 1.05 -14.08
N ILE A 658 -7.49 1.51 -13.85
CA ILE A 658 -8.17 2.49 -14.72
C ILE A 658 -7.35 3.77 -14.86
N TYR A 659 -6.88 4.32 -13.75
CA TYR A 659 -6.07 5.54 -13.77
C TYR A 659 -4.77 5.37 -14.55
N SER A 660 -4.04 4.28 -14.32
CA SER A 660 -2.79 4.01 -15.01
C SER A 660 -3.00 3.81 -16.51
N LEU A 661 -4.06 3.11 -16.91
CA LEU A 661 -4.41 2.92 -18.32
C LEU A 661 -4.82 4.25 -19.00
N ALA A 662 -5.60 5.08 -18.29
CA ALA A 662 -5.93 6.42 -18.76
C ALA A 662 -4.69 7.33 -18.88
N CYS A 663 -3.63 7.06 -18.11
CA CYS A 663 -2.31 7.69 -18.21
C CYS A 663 -1.39 7.01 -19.25
N GLY A 664 -1.91 6.12 -20.09
CA GLY A 664 -1.17 5.48 -21.17
C GLY A 664 -0.41 4.21 -20.81
N ALA A 665 -0.67 3.62 -19.65
CA ALA A 665 -0.16 2.27 -19.36
C ALA A 665 -0.70 1.28 -20.39
N LYS A 666 0.18 0.38 -20.85
CA LYS A 666 -0.13 -0.58 -21.92
C LYS A 666 -0.10 -2.03 -21.44
N TYR A 667 0.38 -2.23 -20.22
CA TYR A 667 0.57 -3.54 -19.62
C TYR A 667 -0.09 -3.63 -18.25
N ILE A 668 -0.74 -4.78 -18.00
CA ILE A 668 -1.28 -5.13 -16.69
C ILE A 668 -0.57 -6.39 -16.23
N HIS A 669 0.28 -6.23 -15.24
CA HIS A 669 0.89 -7.34 -14.53
C HIS A 669 -0.08 -7.76 -13.42
N ASN A 670 -0.78 -8.84 -13.64
CA ASN A 670 -1.90 -9.22 -12.79
C ASN A 670 -1.61 -10.44 -11.94
N THR A 671 -1.80 -10.30 -10.65
CA THR A 671 -1.84 -11.37 -9.68
C THR A 671 -3.20 -11.43 -8.98
N VAL A 672 -4.28 -11.31 -9.74
CA VAL A 672 -5.62 -11.51 -9.17
C VAL A 672 -5.69 -12.95 -8.67
N ASP A 673 -6.02 -13.11 -7.41
CA ASP A 673 -6.08 -14.42 -6.78
C ASP A 673 -7.52 -14.77 -6.43
N SER A 674 -7.95 -15.89 -6.92
CA SER A 674 -9.26 -16.48 -6.69
C SER A 674 -9.65 -16.70 -5.21
N GLN A 675 -8.72 -16.48 -4.29
CA GLN A 675 -9.01 -16.57 -2.85
C GLN A 675 -9.64 -15.29 -2.27
N ASN A 676 -9.68 -14.21 -3.05
CA ASN A 676 -10.42 -13.01 -2.68
C ASN A 676 -11.46 -12.69 -3.76
N ALA A 677 -12.64 -13.25 -3.60
CA ALA A 677 -13.74 -13.09 -4.54
C ALA A 677 -14.13 -11.62 -4.79
N LEU A 678 -13.99 -10.77 -3.77
CA LEU A 678 -14.29 -9.34 -3.90
C LEU A 678 -13.24 -8.62 -4.74
N LEU A 679 -11.96 -8.97 -4.61
CA LEU A 679 -10.89 -8.43 -5.45
C LEU A 679 -11.12 -8.78 -6.92
N ASP A 680 -11.43 -10.04 -7.21
CA ASP A 680 -11.72 -10.48 -8.57
C ASP A 680 -12.97 -9.78 -9.13
N TYR A 681 -13.99 -9.67 -8.32
CA TYR A 681 -15.25 -9.02 -8.69
C TYR A 681 -15.07 -7.56 -9.13
N HIS A 682 -14.26 -6.79 -8.40
CA HIS A 682 -13.98 -5.39 -8.77
C HIS A 682 -12.93 -5.29 -9.87
N ALA A 683 -11.84 -6.03 -9.77
CA ALA A 683 -10.74 -5.92 -10.73
C ALA A 683 -11.14 -6.34 -12.15
N SER A 684 -12.01 -7.32 -12.28
CA SER A 684 -12.50 -7.79 -13.59
C SER A 684 -13.21 -6.70 -14.39
N LEU A 685 -13.82 -5.73 -13.73
CA LEU A 685 -14.47 -4.60 -14.40
C LEU A 685 -13.50 -3.80 -15.29
N ALA A 686 -12.22 -3.68 -14.93
CA ALA A 686 -11.24 -3.02 -15.78
C ALA A 686 -11.05 -3.72 -17.12
N TYR A 687 -11.08 -5.05 -17.12
CA TYR A 687 -10.98 -5.85 -18.35
C TYR A 687 -12.26 -5.77 -19.18
N GLU A 688 -13.41 -5.76 -18.54
CA GLU A 688 -14.72 -5.57 -19.21
C GLU A 688 -14.77 -4.21 -19.92
N LEU A 689 -14.31 -3.13 -19.25
CA LEU A 689 -14.21 -1.79 -19.82
C LEU A 689 -13.26 -1.72 -21.03
N LEU A 690 -12.12 -2.41 -20.96
CA LEU A 690 -11.18 -2.51 -22.09
C LEU A 690 -11.79 -3.30 -23.24
N ALA A 691 -12.37 -4.47 -22.96
CA ALA A 691 -12.95 -5.32 -23.99
C ALA A 691 -14.08 -4.65 -24.76
N LYS A 692 -14.84 -3.78 -24.09
CA LYS A 692 -15.90 -2.95 -24.70
C LYS A 692 -15.39 -1.63 -25.29
N GLU A 693 -14.11 -1.32 -25.15
CA GLU A 693 -13.49 -0.06 -25.59
C GLU A 693 -14.10 1.19 -24.92
N ALA A 694 -14.70 1.01 -23.74
CA ALA A 694 -15.23 2.12 -22.94
C ALA A 694 -14.10 2.89 -22.23
N LEU A 695 -13.07 2.19 -21.79
CA LEU A 695 -11.86 2.79 -21.26
C LEU A 695 -10.91 3.17 -22.39
N PHE A 696 -10.70 4.46 -22.60
CA PHE A 696 -9.79 4.96 -23.61
C PHE A 696 -8.36 4.95 -23.08
N VAL A 697 -7.47 4.22 -23.77
CA VAL A 697 -6.03 4.22 -23.48
C VAL A 697 -5.34 5.12 -24.48
N PRO A 698 -4.77 6.25 -24.04
CA PRO A 698 -4.16 7.22 -24.96
C PRO A 698 -2.77 6.78 -25.43
N LYS A 699 -2.38 7.28 -26.58
CA LYS A 699 -0.99 7.34 -27.02
C LYS A 699 -0.28 8.49 -26.31
N ARG A 700 1.04 8.48 -26.31
CA ARG A 700 1.88 9.48 -25.63
C ARG A 700 1.52 10.91 -26.05
N ASN A 701 1.38 11.13 -27.35
CA ASN A 701 1.06 12.44 -27.94
C ASN A 701 -0.42 12.83 -27.90
N GLU A 702 -1.28 12.04 -27.28
CA GLU A 702 -2.71 12.35 -27.11
C GLU A 702 -3.02 12.90 -25.71
N ILE A 703 -2.12 12.75 -24.73
CA ILE A 703 -2.37 13.21 -23.36
C ILE A 703 -2.17 14.71 -23.24
N LEU A 704 -3.22 15.42 -22.84
CA LEU A 704 -3.23 16.86 -22.58
C LEU A 704 -2.91 17.24 -21.13
N SER A 705 -3.03 16.34 -20.20
CA SER A 705 -2.66 16.55 -18.81
C SER A 705 -1.66 15.48 -18.40
N PHE A 706 -0.41 15.85 -18.45
CA PHE A 706 0.69 15.01 -18.03
C PHE A 706 1.77 15.89 -17.44
N SER A 707 2.07 15.70 -16.19
CA SER A 707 3.12 16.48 -15.56
C SER A 707 3.76 15.72 -14.42
N PRO A 708 4.96 15.17 -14.60
CA PRO A 708 5.80 14.88 -13.46
C PRO A 708 6.14 16.20 -12.76
N VAL A 709 5.81 16.29 -11.50
CA VAL A 709 6.30 17.34 -10.63
C VAL A 709 7.47 16.80 -9.81
N HIS A 710 8.27 17.67 -9.25
CA HIS A 710 9.37 17.27 -8.38
C HIS A 710 9.00 17.39 -6.90
N ILE A 711 9.72 16.64 -6.10
CA ILE A 711 9.79 16.83 -4.67
C ILE A 711 11.22 17.18 -4.28
N SER A 712 11.38 18.24 -3.51
CA SER A 712 12.58 18.46 -2.73
C SER A 712 12.41 17.78 -1.38
N MET A 713 13.31 16.89 -1.04
CA MET A 713 13.25 16.13 0.20
C MET A 713 14.39 16.57 1.12
N VAL A 714 14.04 16.85 2.35
CA VAL A 714 15.04 17.01 3.41
C VAL A 714 15.56 15.62 3.77
N ASN A 715 16.82 15.53 4.16
CA ASN A 715 17.45 14.30 4.59
C ASN A 715 16.60 13.60 5.68
N PRO A 716 16.12 12.40 5.43
CA PRO A 716 15.39 11.64 6.43
C PRO A 716 16.34 11.15 7.52
N GLN A 717 15.82 10.97 8.71
CA GLN A 717 16.59 10.35 9.78
C GLN A 717 17.08 8.96 9.38
N GLU A 718 18.28 8.63 9.74
CA GLU A 718 18.97 7.39 9.34
C GLU A 718 18.16 6.13 9.70
N SER A 719 17.48 6.11 10.85
CA SER A 719 16.62 5.01 11.27
C SER A 719 15.51 4.70 10.27
N TYR A 720 14.96 5.69 9.59
CA TYR A 720 13.93 5.49 8.57
C TYR A 720 14.47 4.95 7.26
N LEU A 721 15.65 5.38 6.88
CA LEU A 721 16.30 4.84 5.70
C LEU A 721 16.63 3.36 5.86
N HIS A 722 16.97 2.96 7.08
CA HIS A 722 17.16 1.55 7.40
C HIS A 722 15.89 0.75 7.42
N GLU A 723 14.83 1.31 7.90
CA GLU A 723 13.52 0.68 7.82
C GLU A 723 13.00 0.59 6.40
N ALA A 724 13.31 1.58 5.64
CA ALA A 724 13.13 1.57 4.20
C ALA A 724 14.28 0.79 3.51
N GLU A 725 14.75 -0.32 4.11
CA GLU A 725 15.80 -1.17 3.53
C GLU A 725 15.52 -1.48 2.08
N ASP A 726 14.25 -1.55 1.76
CA ASP A 726 13.79 -1.73 0.43
C ASP A 726 13.89 -0.47 -0.46
N ASN A 727 14.26 0.66 0.06
CA ASN A 727 14.41 1.93 -0.67
C ASN A 727 15.84 2.43 -0.63
N LYS A 728 16.78 1.64 -0.94
CA LYS A 728 18.22 1.94 -0.86
C LYS A 728 18.60 3.25 -1.57
N TRP A 729 18.16 4.35 -1.03
CA TRP A 729 18.42 5.72 -1.53
C TRP A 729 19.89 6.04 -1.67
N TRP A 730 20.69 5.46 -0.77
CA TRP A 730 22.15 5.61 -0.75
C TRP A 730 22.85 5.14 -2.03
N VAL A 731 22.19 4.39 -2.86
CA VAL A 731 22.71 3.99 -4.18
C VAL A 731 22.95 5.18 -5.08
N TYR A 732 22.16 6.25 -4.89
CA TYR A 732 22.19 7.43 -5.74
C TYR A 732 22.97 8.59 -5.14
N PHE A 733 23.42 8.45 -3.89
CA PHE A 733 24.04 9.52 -3.13
C PHE A 733 25.29 9.01 -2.41
N ASP A 734 26.30 9.84 -2.42
CA ASP A 734 27.44 9.68 -1.52
C ASP A 734 27.02 10.13 -0.11
N LYS A 735 26.71 9.18 0.74
CA LYS A 735 26.23 9.41 2.09
C LYS A 735 27.14 10.35 2.88
N ASP A 736 28.44 10.19 2.76
CA ASP A 736 29.42 10.95 3.54
C ASP A 736 29.52 12.41 3.06
N LYS A 737 29.23 12.66 1.80
CA LYS A 737 29.26 14.01 1.20
C LYS A 737 27.93 14.72 1.22
N GLU A 738 26.82 13.97 1.17
CA GLU A 738 25.49 14.49 0.88
C GLU A 738 24.46 14.23 1.97
N GLU A 739 24.92 13.81 3.15
CA GLU A 739 24.05 13.40 4.27
C GLU A 739 22.97 14.43 4.65
N ASN A 740 23.25 15.70 4.48
CA ASN A 740 22.34 16.79 4.84
C ASN A 740 21.73 17.51 3.63
N ARG A 741 21.74 16.89 2.45
CA ARG A 741 21.22 17.52 1.24
C ARG A 741 19.87 16.93 0.85
N PRO A 742 18.92 17.75 0.41
CA PRO A 742 17.65 17.27 -0.10
C PRO A 742 17.85 16.55 -1.43
N MET A 743 16.97 15.58 -1.69
CA MET A 743 16.92 14.86 -2.95
C MET A 743 15.85 15.44 -3.87
N VAL A 744 16.08 15.36 -5.18
CA VAL A 744 15.12 15.77 -6.21
C VAL A 744 14.55 14.54 -6.89
N PHE A 745 13.23 14.45 -6.93
CA PHE A 745 12.51 13.39 -7.62
C PHE A 745 11.52 13.95 -8.59
N SER A 746 11.44 13.33 -9.76
CA SER A 746 10.30 13.50 -10.65
C SER A 746 9.12 12.76 -10.05
N HIS A 747 8.02 13.46 -9.90
CA HIS A 747 6.83 12.93 -9.26
C HIS A 747 5.57 13.43 -9.94
N MET A 748 4.69 12.52 -10.25
CA MET A 748 3.32 12.83 -10.65
C MET A 748 2.49 12.97 -9.39
N ASN A 749 2.29 14.16 -8.94
CA ASN A 749 1.48 14.36 -7.76
C ASN A 749 0.75 15.68 -7.77
N ALA A 750 -0.54 15.59 -7.85
CA ALA A 750 -1.36 16.77 -7.66
C ALA A 750 -1.81 16.96 -6.21
N SER A 751 -1.46 16.12 -5.27
CA SER A 751 -1.69 16.42 -3.86
C SER A 751 -1.02 17.73 -3.44
N TRP A 752 -0.12 18.24 -4.27
CA TRP A 752 0.52 19.52 -4.10
C TRP A 752 -0.19 20.69 -4.76
N LEU A 753 -1.19 20.42 -5.54
CA LEU A 753 -1.98 21.46 -6.19
C LEU A 753 -2.90 22.20 -5.24
N GLY A 754 -2.68 22.66 -4.34
CA GLY A 754 -3.41 23.37 -3.28
C GLY A 754 -2.65 23.24 -1.99
N GLY A 755 -1.60 22.43 -2.00
CA GLY A 755 -0.67 22.27 -0.93
C GLY A 755 0.59 23.09 -1.17
N THR A 756 1.35 23.28 -0.16
CA THR A 756 2.69 23.84 -0.21
C THR A 756 3.63 22.72 -0.65
N LEU A 757 4.47 22.95 -1.65
CA LEU A 757 5.68 22.15 -1.85
C LEU A 757 6.58 22.43 -0.66
N THR A 758 6.43 21.68 0.39
CA THR A 758 7.32 21.77 1.54
C THR A 758 8.50 20.84 1.35
N PRO A 759 9.67 21.18 1.89
CA PRO A 759 10.73 20.21 2.08
C PRO A 759 10.11 19.00 2.78
N TRP A 760 10.28 17.82 2.20
CA TRP A 760 9.54 16.69 2.65
C TRP A 760 10.37 15.79 3.53
N ASP A 761 9.87 15.53 4.71
CA ASP A 761 10.45 14.53 5.58
C ASP A 761 10.04 13.15 5.06
N PHE A 762 10.97 12.45 4.45
CA PHE A 762 10.78 11.11 3.94
C PHE A 762 10.41 10.11 5.05
N SER A 763 10.77 10.43 6.28
CA SER A 763 10.45 9.58 7.43
C SER A 763 8.95 9.43 7.65
N THR A 764 8.18 10.47 7.38
CA THR A 764 6.71 10.42 7.48
C THR A 764 6.10 9.51 6.43
N TYR A 765 6.82 9.21 5.38
CA TYR A 765 6.39 8.36 4.28
C TYR A 765 6.12 6.92 4.73
N ALA A 766 7.00 6.36 5.54
CA ALA A 766 6.87 4.99 6.04
C ALA A 766 5.80 4.82 7.10
N SER A 767 5.17 5.91 7.57
CA SER A 767 4.45 5.94 8.82
C SER A 767 2.97 6.27 8.73
N GLY A 768 2.40 6.20 7.54
CA GLY A 768 0.96 6.37 7.35
C GLY A 768 0.51 7.82 7.13
N VAL A 769 1.34 8.66 6.52
CA VAL A 769 0.90 9.92 5.96
C VAL A 769 0.06 9.63 4.72
N VAL A 770 -1.22 9.89 4.83
CA VAL A 770 -2.26 9.46 3.89
C VAL A 770 -1.98 9.85 2.44
N ASP A 771 -1.58 11.10 2.21
CA ASP A 771 -1.51 11.63 0.85
C ASP A 771 -0.26 11.16 0.09
N ARG A 772 0.66 10.50 0.75
CA ARG A 772 1.95 10.18 0.13
C ARG A 772 2.27 8.71 0.14
N ARG A 773 2.06 8.07 1.27
CA ARG A 773 2.41 6.67 1.41
C ARG A 773 1.42 5.75 0.73
N GLN A 774 0.15 6.04 0.88
CA GLN A 774 -0.91 5.09 0.55
C GLN A 774 -1.81 5.55 -0.57
N ASN A 775 -1.65 6.79 -1.01
CA ASN A 775 -2.35 7.26 -2.19
C ASN A 775 -1.60 6.80 -3.45
N THR A 776 -1.88 5.59 -3.89
CA THR A 776 -1.30 5.01 -5.10
C THR A 776 -1.99 5.50 -6.38
N ILE A 777 -3.00 6.34 -6.24
CA ILE A 777 -3.66 7.06 -7.32
C ILE A 777 -3.38 8.54 -7.11
N PRO A 778 -2.21 9.05 -7.53
CA PRO A 778 -1.91 10.45 -7.37
C PRO A 778 -2.88 11.28 -8.20
N PRO A 779 -3.42 12.36 -7.63
CA PRO A 779 -4.17 13.31 -8.44
C PRO A 779 -3.25 13.88 -9.52
N TYR A 780 -3.80 14.14 -10.69
CA TYR A 780 -2.99 14.59 -11.82
C TYR A 780 -2.61 16.06 -11.70
N PRO A 781 -1.36 16.43 -11.95
CA PRO A 781 -0.95 17.82 -11.88
C PRO A 781 -1.52 18.66 -13.02
N ASN A 782 -1.58 19.95 -12.77
CA ASN A 782 -2.24 20.92 -13.63
C ASN A 782 -1.28 21.70 -14.51
N GLY A 783 -0.07 21.30 -14.68
CA GLY A 783 0.89 22.04 -15.52
C GLY A 783 1.95 21.12 -16.08
N MET A 784 2.67 21.57 -17.09
CA MET A 784 3.74 20.79 -17.66
C MET A 784 5.09 21.35 -17.21
N VAL A 785 5.67 20.69 -16.24
CA VAL A 785 7.06 20.87 -15.82
C VAL A 785 7.73 19.51 -15.80
N LEU A 786 8.73 19.33 -16.62
CA LEU A 786 9.52 18.10 -16.65
C LEU A 786 10.85 18.31 -15.94
N ILE A 787 11.20 17.36 -15.08
CA ILE A 787 12.50 17.32 -14.45
C ILE A 787 13.28 16.18 -15.04
N THR A 788 14.30 16.53 -15.79
CA THR A 788 15.09 15.60 -16.56
C THR A 788 16.47 15.41 -15.95
N PRO A 789 17.03 14.21 -16.04
CA PRO A 789 18.41 13.99 -15.61
C PRO A 789 19.39 14.70 -16.54
N VAL A 790 20.55 15.01 -16.01
CA VAL A 790 21.65 15.56 -16.77
C VAL A 790 22.06 14.62 -17.90
N GLN A 791 22.27 15.16 -19.08
CA GLN A 791 22.66 14.42 -20.29
C GLN A 791 24.18 14.40 -20.49
N SER A 792 24.97 14.64 -19.47
CA SER A 792 26.43 14.73 -19.53
C SER A 792 27.12 13.66 -18.69
N LYS A 793 28.17 13.06 -19.24
CA LYS A 793 29.04 12.12 -18.53
C LYS A 793 29.68 12.66 -17.25
N VAL A 794 29.85 13.96 -17.18
CA VAL A 794 30.52 14.61 -16.03
C VAL A 794 29.67 14.59 -14.77
N LEU A 795 28.36 14.58 -14.92
CA LEU A 795 27.43 14.80 -13.82
C LEU A 795 26.62 13.56 -13.40
N ARG A 796 26.77 12.44 -14.15
CA ARG A 796 26.08 11.18 -13.86
C ARG A 796 26.82 9.99 -14.44
N GLU A 797 26.52 8.80 -13.96
CA GLU A 797 27.07 7.54 -14.49
C GLU A 797 26.48 7.19 -15.86
N ASN A 798 25.18 7.39 -16.01
CA ASN A 798 24.46 7.09 -17.24
C ASN A 798 24.72 8.17 -18.31
N ASN A 799 25.20 7.74 -19.46
CA ASN A 799 25.61 8.61 -20.57
C ASN A 799 24.55 8.74 -21.67
N SER A 800 23.36 8.18 -21.50
CA SER A 800 22.32 8.20 -22.51
C SER A 800 21.98 9.61 -22.93
N VAL A 801 21.79 9.80 -24.22
CA VAL A 801 21.24 11.02 -24.78
C VAL A 801 19.81 10.74 -25.14
N ARG A 802 18.87 11.40 -24.48
CA ARG A 802 17.46 11.35 -24.84
C ARG A 802 17.17 12.31 -25.98
N GLY A 803 16.21 11.97 -26.82
CA GLY A 803 15.66 12.91 -27.78
C GLY A 803 14.98 14.10 -27.11
N ASN A 804 14.53 15.04 -27.92
CA ASN A 804 13.75 16.19 -27.46
C ASN A 804 12.42 15.68 -26.85
N LEU A 805 12.21 15.87 -25.59
CA LEU A 805 11.00 15.43 -24.89
C LEU A 805 9.72 16.03 -25.49
N ALA A 806 9.78 17.28 -25.94
CA ALA A 806 8.64 17.95 -26.56
C ALA A 806 8.14 17.24 -27.82
N ASP A 807 8.99 16.47 -28.52
CA ASP A 807 8.60 15.74 -29.72
C ASP A 807 7.79 14.48 -29.43
N ASN A 808 7.88 13.98 -28.22
CA ASN A 808 7.14 12.79 -27.75
C ASN A 808 5.79 13.12 -27.12
N LEU A 809 5.56 14.36 -26.73
CA LEU A 809 4.38 14.81 -26.02
C LEU A 809 3.35 15.42 -26.98
N HIS A 810 2.16 15.72 -26.45
CA HIS A 810 1.15 16.43 -27.23
C HIS A 810 1.69 17.78 -27.71
N PRO A 811 1.45 18.16 -28.99
CA PRO A 811 1.99 19.40 -29.59
C PRO A 811 1.68 20.66 -28.76
N PHE A 812 0.57 20.67 -28.04
CA PHE A 812 0.18 21.75 -27.14
C PHE A 812 1.30 22.13 -26.15
N TYR A 813 2.06 21.15 -25.68
CA TYR A 813 3.10 21.37 -24.68
C TYR A 813 4.35 22.06 -25.21
N LYS A 814 4.57 22.09 -26.52
CA LYS A 814 5.71 22.81 -27.12
C LYS A 814 5.75 24.29 -26.70
N SER A 815 4.60 24.88 -26.40
CA SER A 815 4.49 26.30 -26.03
C SER A 815 4.53 26.55 -24.50
N ILE A 816 4.33 25.53 -23.68
CA ILE A 816 4.21 25.71 -22.22
C ILE A 816 5.17 24.84 -21.42
N LEU A 817 5.84 23.90 -22.06
CA LEU A 817 6.77 23.00 -21.38
C LEU A 817 7.93 23.78 -20.79
N LYS A 818 8.16 23.63 -19.50
CA LYS A 818 9.40 24.00 -18.84
C LYS A 818 10.15 22.74 -18.43
N GLU A 819 11.42 22.71 -18.74
CA GLU A 819 12.28 21.60 -18.39
C GLU A 819 13.33 22.05 -17.39
N TYR A 820 13.45 21.35 -16.30
CA TYR A 820 14.47 21.53 -15.29
C TYR A 820 15.46 20.37 -15.35
N ILE A 821 16.73 20.67 -15.31
CA ILE A 821 17.81 19.70 -15.31
C ILE A 821 18.22 19.42 -13.85
N THR A 822 18.47 18.17 -13.51
CA THR A 822 18.91 17.78 -12.17
C THR A 822 19.93 16.65 -12.22
N ASP A 823 20.85 16.63 -11.27
CA ASP A 823 21.75 15.49 -11.01
C ASP A 823 21.21 14.55 -9.91
N GLY A 824 19.98 14.78 -9.46
CA GLY A 824 19.34 14.02 -8.39
C GLY A 824 19.39 14.70 -7.02
N VAL A 825 20.24 15.68 -6.85
CA VAL A 825 20.44 16.42 -5.60
C VAL A 825 20.12 17.91 -5.77
N ASP A 826 20.64 18.52 -6.84
CA ASP A 826 20.45 19.90 -7.18
C ASP A 826 19.72 20.08 -8.51
N TYR A 827 19.18 21.27 -8.75
CA TYR A 827 18.89 21.73 -10.09
C TYR A 827 20.12 22.35 -10.74
N LEU A 828 20.19 22.26 -12.03
CA LEU A 828 21.30 22.75 -12.83
C LEU A 828 20.79 23.69 -13.91
N SER A 829 21.62 24.67 -14.28
CA SER A 829 21.40 25.44 -15.50
C SER A 829 21.49 24.53 -16.75
N ALA A 830 20.90 24.97 -17.87
CA ALA A 830 20.90 24.19 -19.11
C ALA A 830 22.33 23.86 -19.63
N ASP A 831 23.33 24.69 -19.29
CA ASP A 831 24.74 24.44 -19.62
C ASP A 831 25.51 23.69 -18.51
N GLY A 832 24.82 23.33 -17.43
CA GLY A 832 25.38 22.57 -16.31
C GLY A 832 26.35 23.32 -15.41
N LYS A 833 26.53 24.64 -15.61
CA LYS A 833 27.55 25.40 -14.87
C LYS A 833 27.03 25.92 -13.53
N GLU A 834 25.77 26.31 -13.47
CA GLU A 834 25.16 26.81 -12.26
C GLU A 834 24.39 25.71 -11.54
N ARG A 835 24.50 25.67 -10.22
CA ARG A 835 23.78 24.76 -9.35
C ARG A 835 22.88 25.54 -8.39
N TYR A 836 21.65 25.07 -8.30
CA TYR A 836 20.62 25.63 -7.42
C TYR A 836 20.20 24.57 -6.42
N ARG A 837 20.35 24.84 -5.14
CA ARG A 837 19.91 23.92 -4.09
C ARG A 837 18.43 23.61 -4.22
N ALA A 838 18.08 22.34 -4.22
CA ALA A 838 16.71 21.89 -4.43
C ALA A 838 15.75 22.36 -3.34
N ASP A 839 16.21 22.43 -2.08
CA ASP A 839 15.44 22.87 -0.92
C ASP A 839 15.06 24.36 -0.94
N GLU A 840 15.70 25.14 -1.76
CA GLU A 840 15.41 26.57 -1.95
C GLU A 840 14.70 26.82 -3.29
N PHE A 841 15.20 26.20 -4.34
CA PHE A 841 14.76 26.45 -5.72
C PHE A 841 13.39 25.83 -6.04
N TYR A 842 12.93 24.85 -5.26
CA TYR A 842 11.61 24.25 -5.45
C TYR A 842 10.47 25.26 -5.48
N LYS A 843 10.62 26.41 -4.82
CA LYS A 843 9.64 27.50 -4.80
C LYS A 843 9.42 28.08 -6.19
N GLN A 844 10.50 28.21 -6.97
CA GLN A 844 10.42 28.68 -8.36
C GLN A 844 9.74 27.64 -9.23
N VAL A 845 10.10 26.36 -9.07
CA VAL A 845 9.48 25.26 -9.84
C VAL A 845 7.98 25.16 -9.51
N LYS A 846 7.61 25.32 -8.23
CA LYS A 846 6.20 25.37 -7.84
C LYS A 846 5.44 26.48 -8.55
N LYS A 847 6.01 27.69 -8.58
CA LYS A 847 5.41 28.82 -9.28
C LYS A 847 5.21 28.52 -10.76
N ASP A 848 6.17 27.89 -11.40
CA ASP A 848 6.09 27.55 -12.81
C ASP A 848 5.02 26.47 -13.08
N ILE A 849 4.85 25.50 -12.17
CA ILE A 849 3.76 24.51 -12.24
C ILE A 849 2.40 25.23 -12.15
N GLU A 850 2.24 26.15 -11.20
CA GLU A 850 1.01 26.92 -11.01
C GLU A 850 0.69 27.81 -12.21
N GLU A 851 1.69 28.39 -12.83
CA GLU A 851 1.54 29.21 -14.04
C GLU A 851 1.22 28.35 -15.28
N GLY A 852 1.86 27.19 -15.39
CA GLY A 852 1.58 26.23 -16.45
C GLY A 852 0.15 25.69 -16.36
N ALA A 853 -0.33 25.41 -15.14
CA ALA A 853 -1.66 24.93 -14.89
C ALA A 853 -2.76 25.86 -15.45
N LYS A 854 -2.57 27.17 -15.36
CA LYS A 854 -3.51 28.17 -15.87
C LYS A 854 -3.68 28.13 -17.38
N LYS A 855 -2.73 27.51 -18.09
CA LYS A 855 -2.74 27.42 -19.55
C LYS A 855 -3.38 26.14 -20.07
N LEU A 856 -3.65 25.16 -19.20
CA LEU A 856 -4.27 23.90 -19.63
C LEU A 856 -5.68 24.12 -20.16
N PRO A 857 -6.08 23.43 -21.22
CA PRO A 857 -7.41 23.60 -21.81
C PRO A 857 -8.53 23.06 -20.90
N VAL A 858 -8.26 22.02 -20.13
CA VAL A 858 -9.16 21.45 -19.14
C VAL A 858 -8.45 21.37 -17.80
N LEU A 859 -9.05 21.91 -16.79
CA LEU A 859 -8.55 21.94 -15.42
C LEU A 859 -9.58 21.39 -14.45
N VAL A 860 -9.20 20.42 -13.65
CA VAL A 860 -10.07 19.80 -12.65
C VAL A 860 -9.65 20.24 -11.24
N LYS A 861 -10.61 20.69 -10.44
CA LYS A 861 -10.43 21.01 -9.03
C LYS A 861 -11.33 20.11 -8.19
N GLY A 862 -10.75 19.32 -7.33
CA GLY A 862 -11.44 18.41 -6.40
C GLY A 862 -10.45 17.69 -5.50
N GLU A 863 -10.83 17.50 -4.22
CA GLU A 863 -9.98 16.76 -3.28
C GLU A 863 -9.86 15.29 -3.68
N LYS A 864 -8.65 14.75 -3.58
CA LYS A 864 -8.35 13.31 -3.78
C LYS A 864 -9.03 12.72 -5.01
N THR A 865 -8.99 13.46 -6.10
CA THR A 865 -9.51 13.01 -7.40
C THR A 865 -8.36 12.86 -8.37
N GLY A 866 -8.17 11.63 -8.89
CA GLY A 866 -7.28 11.38 -10.01
C GLY A 866 -7.99 11.79 -11.31
N TRP A 867 -7.27 12.45 -12.24
CA TRP A 867 -7.84 12.84 -13.51
C TRP A 867 -6.81 12.92 -14.63
N VAL A 868 -7.26 12.64 -15.81
CA VAL A 868 -6.47 12.68 -17.03
C VAL A 868 -7.34 13.17 -18.17
N VAL A 869 -6.77 14.01 -19.02
CA VAL A 869 -7.41 14.47 -20.26
C VAL A 869 -6.61 13.99 -21.46
N ALA A 870 -7.26 13.36 -22.41
CA ALA A 870 -6.67 12.92 -23.65
C ALA A 870 -7.45 13.48 -24.85
N GLN A 871 -6.74 13.89 -25.89
CA GLN A 871 -7.35 14.23 -27.16
C GLN A 871 -7.62 12.96 -27.96
N VAL A 872 -8.89 12.63 -28.15
CA VAL A 872 -9.31 11.43 -28.89
C VAL A 872 -9.38 11.70 -30.38
N THR A 873 -9.92 12.87 -30.73
CA THR A 873 -9.94 13.41 -32.09
C THR A 873 -9.71 14.94 -32.02
N PRO A 874 -9.54 15.64 -33.14
CA PRO A 874 -9.44 17.09 -33.11
C PRO A 874 -10.62 17.81 -32.42
N THR A 875 -11.81 17.17 -32.36
CA THR A 875 -13.01 17.75 -31.78
C THR A 875 -13.53 17.04 -30.55
N HIS A 876 -12.84 16.02 -30.05
CA HIS A 876 -13.26 15.27 -28.85
C HIS A 876 -12.12 15.10 -27.87
N LEU A 877 -12.36 15.55 -26.63
CA LEU A 877 -11.45 15.34 -25.51
C LEU A 877 -12.09 14.33 -24.52
N ARG A 878 -11.31 13.36 -24.07
CA ARG A 878 -11.74 12.41 -23.03
C ARG A 878 -11.16 12.82 -21.68
N LEU A 879 -12.03 13.17 -20.76
CA LEU A 879 -11.68 13.35 -19.34
C LEU A 879 -12.02 12.07 -18.57
N THR A 880 -11.01 11.46 -17.99
CA THR A 880 -11.15 10.35 -17.05
C THR A 880 -10.99 10.89 -15.64
N LEU A 881 -11.99 10.65 -14.79
CA LEU A 881 -11.98 11.01 -13.37
C LEU A 881 -12.01 9.74 -12.53
N VAL A 882 -11.25 9.68 -11.45
CA VAL A 882 -11.19 8.51 -10.56
C VAL A 882 -11.17 8.98 -9.11
N ASP A 883 -11.95 8.32 -8.23
CA ASP A 883 -11.82 8.52 -6.78
C ASP A 883 -10.42 8.08 -6.32
N GLY A 884 -9.57 9.05 -5.98
CA GLY A 884 -8.18 8.85 -5.56
C GLY A 884 -8.01 8.57 -4.06
N GLY A 885 -9.09 8.47 -3.29
CA GLY A 885 -9.01 8.16 -1.86
C GLY A 885 -8.65 6.70 -1.62
N TYR A 886 -7.42 6.42 -1.18
CA TYR A 886 -6.92 5.05 -1.01
C TYR A 886 -7.75 4.23 -0.02
N LEU A 887 -7.65 4.47 1.27
CA LEU A 887 -8.46 3.85 2.31
C LEU A 887 -9.73 4.66 2.66
N SER A 888 -10.00 5.72 1.92
CA SER A 888 -11.13 6.61 2.15
C SER A 888 -11.93 6.86 0.87
N PRO A 889 -12.45 5.81 0.23
CA PRO A 889 -13.31 6.00 -0.93
C PRO A 889 -14.58 6.76 -0.52
N MET A 890 -14.94 7.77 -1.31
CA MET A 890 -16.13 8.56 -1.08
C MET A 890 -16.53 9.29 -2.37
N ASP A 891 -17.73 9.85 -2.40
CA ASP A 891 -18.14 10.70 -3.52
C ASP A 891 -17.23 11.92 -3.57
N ARG A 892 -16.66 12.19 -4.76
CA ARG A 892 -15.79 13.34 -4.99
C ARG A 892 -16.54 14.35 -5.83
N LYS A 893 -16.79 15.51 -5.25
CA LYS A 893 -17.34 16.65 -6.00
C LYS A 893 -16.19 17.39 -6.65
N VAL A 894 -16.21 17.52 -7.95
CA VAL A 894 -15.16 18.18 -8.71
C VAL A 894 -15.76 19.24 -9.61
N LYS A 895 -15.02 20.33 -9.77
CA LYS A 895 -15.31 21.37 -10.75
C LYS A 895 -14.34 21.26 -11.91
N VAL A 896 -14.87 21.16 -13.11
CA VAL A 896 -14.09 21.10 -14.36
C VAL A 896 -14.20 22.47 -15.03
N SER A 897 -13.04 23.10 -15.27
CA SER A 897 -12.94 24.38 -16.00
C SER A 897 -12.45 24.13 -17.43
N LEU A 898 -13.02 24.83 -18.37
CA LEU A 898 -12.80 24.69 -19.81
C LEU A 898 -12.16 26.00 -20.34
N ASN A 899 -10.85 26.05 -20.33
CA ASN A 899 -10.12 27.26 -20.65
C ASN A 899 -9.98 27.45 -22.18
N ASN A 900 -10.56 28.53 -22.69
CA ASN A 900 -10.47 28.88 -24.11
C ASN A 900 -10.97 27.79 -25.08
N LEU A 901 -11.88 26.93 -24.65
CA LEU A 901 -12.49 25.90 -25.47
C LEU A 901 -13.89 26.32 -25.90
N SER A 902 -14.16 26.24 -27.20
CA SER A 902 -15.55 26.35 -27.71
C SER A 902 -16.21 24.98 -27.61
N VAL A 903 -16.88 24.72 -26.50
CA VAL A 903 -17.51 23.43 -26.24
C VAL A 903 -18.91 23.38 -26.81
N LYS A 904 -19.25 22.27 -27.47
CA LYS A 904 -20.59 22.01 -28.04
C LYS A 904 -21.41 21.19 -27.05
N LYS A 905 -20.82 20.17 -26.43
CA LYS A 905 -21.51 19.24 -25.54
C LYS A 905 -20.55 18.58 -24.59
N VAL A 906 -21.04 18.24 -23.38
CA VAL A 906 -20.31 17.43 -22.39
C VAL A 906 -21.20 16.28 -21.94
N ILE A 907 -20.71 15.04 -22.07
CA ILE A 907 -21.47 13.85 -21.69
C ILE A 907 -20.61 12.82 -20.98
N ASP A 908 -21.17 12.08 -20.03
CA ASP A 908 -20.61 10.81 -19.59
C ASP A 908 -20.92 9.75 -20.64
N ILE A 909 -19.90 9.06 -21.10
CA ILE A 909 -20.06 8.10 -22.22
C ILE A 909 -20.69 6.77 -21.78
N LEU A 910 -20.69 6.45 -20.49
CA LEU A 910 -21.24 5.20 -19.96
C LEU A 910 -22.74 5.32 -19.74
N ASP A 911 -23.17 6.33 -19.01
CA ASP A 911 -24.58 6.53 -18.62
C ASP A 911 -25.34 7.54 -19.50
N GLY A 912 -24.63 8.27 -20.36
CA GLY A 912 -25.21 9.29 -21.23
C GLY A 912 -25.61 10.60 -20.53
N THR A 913 -25.25 10.78 -19.27
CA THR A 913 -25.53 12.01 -18.52
C THR A 913 -24.90 13.22 -19.20
N SER A 914 -25.73 14.24 -19.49
CA SER A 914 -25.25 15.52 -20.03
C SER A 914 -24.98 16.50 -18.89
N TYR A 915 -23.91 17.28 -19.04
CA TYR A 915 -23.52 18.31 -18.08
C TYR A 915 -23.74 19.70 -18.66
N ASP A 916 -24.42 20.56 -17.89
CA ASP A 916 -24.65 21.95 -18.27
C ASP A 916 -23.40 22.77 -17.99
N ILE A 917 -22.98 23.55 -18.98
CA ILE A 917 -21.80 24.41 -18.90
C ILE A 917 -22.23 25.79 -18.41
N ASN A 918 -21.70 26.20 -17.29
CA ASN A 918 -21.93 27.52 -16.70
C ASN A 918 -20.60 28.26 -16.52
N ASN A 919 -20.43 29.43 -17.16
CA ASN A 919 -19.20 30.21 -17.07
C ASN A 919 -17.95 29.36 -17.34
N ASP A 920 -17.93 28.69 -18.50
CA ASP A 920 -16.83 27.80 -18.93
C ASP A 920 -16.45 26.73 -17.91
N SER A 921 -17.40 26.23 -17.14
CA SER A 921 -17.18 25.16 -16.19
C SER A 921 -18.42 24.31 -15.96
N PHE A 922 -18.21 23.09 -15.45
CA PHE A 922 -19.30 22.19 -15.03
C PHE A 922 -18.87 21.41 -13.80
N ASP A 923 -19.83 20.94 -13.03
CA ASP A 923 -19.61 20.15 -11.83
C ASP A 923 -19.89 18.68 -12.09
N VAL A 924 -19.07 17.81 -11.51
CA VAL A 924 -19.20 16.35 -11.61
C VAL A 924 -19.08 15.74 -10.23
N THR A 925 -19.87 14.71 -9.97
CA THR A 925 -19.66 13.83 -8.81
C THR A 925 -19.09 12.51 -9.29
N VAL A 926 -17.86 12.21 -8.88
CA VAL A 926 -17.26 10.89 -9.05
C VAL A 926 -17.76 10.00 -7.93
N PRO A 927 -18.42 8.89 -8.24
CA PRO A 927 -19.00 8.04 -7.19
C PRO A 927 -17.95 7.39 -6.30
N CYS A 928 -18.32 7.08 -5.08
CA CYS A 928 -17.48 6.44 -4.08
C CYS A 928 -16.77 5.19 -4.63
N GLY A 929 -15.44 5.22 -4.64
CA GLY A 929 -14.61 4.12 -5.12
C GLY A 929 -14.67 3.85 -6.62
N MET A 930 -15.21 4.77 -7.43
CA MET A 930 -15.44 4.60 -8.87
C MET A 930 -14.75 5.67 -9.70
N PHE A 931 -15.21 5.82 -10.92
CA PHE A 931 -14.65 6.66 -11.96
C PHE A 931 -15.78 7.24 -12.84
N LYS A 932 -15.41 8.18 -13.71
CA LYS A 932 -16.27 8.73 -14.77
C LYS A 932 -15.47 8.91 -16.05
N PHE A 933 -16.09 8.66 -17.19
CA PHE A 933 -15.51 8.87 -18.51
C PHE A 933 -16.32 9.92 -19.25
N ILE A 934 -15.81 11.13 -19.30
CA ILE A 934 -16.52 12.28 -19.83
C ILE A 934 -15.95 12.66 -21.20
N ASP A 935 -16.81 12.75 -22.17
CA ASP A 935 -16.50 13.29 -23.50
C ASP A 935 -16.84 14.76 -23.56
N ILE A 936 -15.88 15.57 -23.99
CA ILE A 936 -16.03 16.99 -24.22
C ILE A 936 -15.96 17.22 -25.74
N GLU A 937 -17.12 17.40 -26.37
CA GLU A 937 -17.22 17.69 -27.80
C GLU A 937 -17.02 19.18 -28.04
N LEU A 938 -16.09 19.51 -28.93
CA LEU A 938 -15.75 20.88 -29.29
C LEU A 938 -16.48 21.32 -30.57
N GLN A 939 -16.79 22.61 -30.66
CA GLN A 939 -17.36 23.21 -31.89
C GLN A 939 -16.30 23.38 -32.99
N LYS A 940 -15.04 23.52 -32.59
CA LYS A 940 -13.89 23.70 -33.50
C LYS A 940 -12.77 22.76 -33.08
N PRO A 941 -11.94 22.27 -34.02
CA PRO A 941 -10.80 21.45 -33.66
C PRO A 941 -9.89 22.13 -32.64
N PHE A 942 -9.41 21.33 -31.67
CA PHE A 942 -8.35 21.73 -30.77
C PHE A 942 -7.02 21.35 -31.41
N MET A 943 -6.26 22.32 -31.86
CA MET A 943 -4.94 22.21 -32.52
C MET A 943 -4.87 21.22 -33.70
#